data_0ea027fe538d25d78969a2e7e7a0e077
#
_entry.id   0ea027fe538d25d78969a2e7e7a0e077
#
_cell.length_a   1.000
_cell.length_b   1.000
_cell.length_c   1.000
_cell.angle_alpha   90.00
_cell.angle_beta   90.00
_cell.angle_gamma   90.00
#
_symmetry.space_group_name_H-M   'P 1'
#
loop_
_entity.id
_entity.type
_entity.pdbx_description
1 polymer ?
#
loop_
_entity_poly.entity_id
_entity_poly.type
_entity_poly.pdbx_seq_one_letter_code
_entity_poly.pdbx_strand_id
1 'polypeptide(L)'
;MKTTLDLPLLPLRDVVVYPHMVIPLFVGREKSIEALEAAMTGEKQILLLAQKNPADDDPGEDALYRVGTIATVLQLLKLPDGTVKVLVEGEQRGAVERFNEVDGHIRAEVSLIDESQAAERESEVFVRSLLSQFEQYVQLGKKVPAEVLSSLNSIDEPGRLVDTMAAHMALKIEQKQEILEILDLSARVEHVLALLDAEIDLLQVEKRIRGRVKKQMERSQREYYLNEQMKAIQKELGDSEEGHNEVEELKKRLDAAGLPKDAYAKAQAELNKLKQMSPMSAEATVVRSYLDWLVQVPWKAQSKVRLDLAKAEEILDADHYGLEEVKERILEYLAVQKRVKKIRGPVLCLVGPPGVGKTSLAESIASATNRKFVRMALGGVRDEAEIRGHRRTYIGSMPGRLIQKMTKVGVRNPLFLLDEIDKMGSDMRGDPASALLEVLDPEQNHNFNDHYLEVDYDLSDVMFLCTSNSMNIPPALLDRMEVIRLPGYTEDEKINIAVKYLSPKQIKANGLKKGELEIDVSAIRDIIRYYTREAGVRSLERQIAKICRKVVKEHAGLKQVAVVKVAGEQLEHYLGVRKFRYGLAEQQDQVGQVTGLAWTQVGGELLTIEAAVIPGKGQLIKTGSLGDVMVESITAAQTVVRSRARSLGIAADFHEKRDTHIHMPEGATPKDGPSAGIGMCTALVSALTQIPVRADVAMTGEITLRGQVLAIGGLKEKLLAAHRGGIKTVIIPEENVRDLKEIPENIKQDLQIKPVKWIDEVLQIALQYAPEPLPDVAPEIVAKDEKRDSDSKERISTH
;
A
#
# COMPACT_ATOMS: atom_id res chain seq x y z
N MET A 1 -44.78 1.66 24.69
CA MET A 1 -44.98 0.82 23.51
C MET A 1 -44.25 1.51 22.38
N LYS A 2 -43.26 0.90 21.79
CA LYS A 2 -42.62 1.48 20.59
C LYS A 2 -43.68 1.51 19.46
N THR A 3 -43.97 2.67 18.95
CA THR A 3 -44.88 2.83 17.84
C THR A 3 -44.15 2.35 16.59
N THR A 4 -44.50 1.18 16.11
CA THR A 4 -43.99 0.64 14.83
C THR A 4 -44.94 1.02 13.71
N LEU A 5 -44.40 1.56 12.62
CA LEU A 5 -45.12 1.92 11.41
C LEU A 5 -44.72 0.93 10.31
N ASP A 6 -45.69 0.48 9.50
CA ASP A 6 -45.44 -0.30 8.29
C ASP A 6 -45.51 0.63 7.08
N LEU A 7 -44.34 0.95 6.49
CA LEU A 7 -44.22 1.97 5.45
C LEU A 7 -43.68 1.36 4.15
N PRO A 8 -44.12 1.84 2.98
CA PRO A 8 -43.48 1.58 1.71
C PRO A 8 -42.05 2.12 1.73
N LEU A 9 -41.09 1.42 1.10
CA LEU A 9 -39.67 1.76 1.13
C LEU A 9 -39.21 2.22 -0.25
N LEU A 10 -38.42 3.30 -0.27
CA LEU A 10 -37.74 3.82 -1.46
C LEU A 10 -36.23 3.75 -1.29
N PRO A 11 -35.53 2.83 -1.98
CA PRO A 11 -34.07 2.76 -1.98
C PRO A 11 -33.46 3.93 -2.77
N LEU A 12 -32.50 4.65 -2.15
CA LEU A 12 -31.79 5.78 -2.72
C LEU A 12 -30.35 5.40 -3.09
N ARG A 13 -29.92 5.71 -4.33
CA ARG A 13 -28.59 5.31 -4.84
C ARG A 13 -27.44 6.17 -4.34
N ASP A 14 -27.62 7.48 -4.39
CA ASP A 14 -26.55 8.47 -4.31
C ASP A 14 -26.85 9.63 -3.34
N VAL A 15 -27.91 9.51 -2.56
CA VAL A 15 -28.36 10.55 -1.65
C VAL A 15 -28.80 9.95 -0.32
N VAL A 16 -28.45 10.64 0.77
CA VAL A 16 -28.99 10.42 2.10
C VAL A 16 -29.90 11.61 2.41
N VAL A 17 -31.13 11.33 2.79
CA VAL A 17 -32.13 12.36 3.13
C VAL A 17 -32.19 12.48 4.64
N TYR A 18 -32.05 13.71 5.14
CA TYR A 18 -32.18 14.01 6.58
C TYR A 18 -33.57 14.54 6.94
N PRO A 19 -33.99 14.52 8.21
CA PRO A 19 -35.18 15.20 8.68
C PRO A 19 -35.20 16.68 8.26
N HIS A 20 -36.38 17.19 7.96
CA HIS A 20 -36.66 18.57 7.50
C HIS A 20 -36.02 18.95 6.16
N MET A 21 -35.50 17.98 5.43
CA MET A 21 -34.93 18.20 4.09
C MET A 21 -36.03 18.03 3.03
N VAL A 22 -36.17 19.03 2.18
CA VAL A 22 -37.08 18.95 1.01
C VAL A 22 -36.22 18.71 -0.24
N ILE A 23 -36.44 17.59 -0.92
CA ILE A 23 -35.59 17.20 -2.06
C ILE A 23 -36.44 16.61 -3.21
N PRO A 24 -36.18 17.01 -4.48
CA PRO A 24 -36.71 16.31 -5.62
C PRO A 24 -35.91 15.07 -5.95
N LEU A 25 -36.56 13.92 -6.05
CA LEU A 25 -35.99 12.65 -6.44
C LEU A 25 -36.53 12.22 -7.83
N PHE A 26 -35.66 11.55 -8.61
CA PHE A 26 -36.03 10.96 -9.90
C PHE A 26 -36.01 9.45 -9.73
N VAL A 27 -37.18 8.84 -9.91
CA VAL A 27 -37.39 7.40 -9.66
C VAL A 27 -37.77 6.73 -10.98
N GLY A 28 -36.97 5.77 -11.41
CA GLY A 28 -37.15 5.03 -12.66
C GLY A 28 -37.27 3.51 -12.48
N ARG A 29 -37.06 2.97 -11.26
CA ARG A 29 -37.22 1.55 -10.97
C ARG A 29 -38.67 1.19 -10.75
N GLU A 30 -39.15 0.09 -11.36
CA GLU A 30 -40.53 -0.36 -11.30
C GLU A 30 -40.99 -0.57 -9.85
N LYS A 31 -40.25 -1.34 -9.03
CA LYS A 31 -40.54 -1.54 -7.60
C LYS A 31 -40.59 -0.26 -6.77
N SER A 32 -39.78 0.74 -7.15
CA SER A 32 -39.74 2.04 -6.45
C SER A 32 -40.93 2.93 -6.87
N ILE A 33 -41.39 2.80 -8.08
CA ILE A 33 -42.60 3.49 -8.58
C ILE A 33 -43.85 2.92 -7.90
N GLU A 34 -43.94 1.60 -7.77
CA GLU A 34 -45.02 0.92 -7.05
C GLU A 34 -45.07 1.31 -5.56
N ALA A 35 -43.86 1.40 -4.89
CA ALA A 35 -43.80 1.89 -3.53
C ALA A 35 -44.29 3.34 -3.37
N LEU A 36 -44.00 4.23 -4.33
CA LEU A 36 -44.50 5.61 -4.34
C LEU A 36 -46.02 5.65 -4.58
N GLU A 37 -46.57 4.82 -5.46
CA GLU A 37 -47.99 4.73 -5.69
C GLU A 37 -48.74 4.19 -4.47
N ALA A 38 -48.17 3.19 -3.81
CA ALA A 38 -48.68 2.68 -2.53
C ALA A 38 -48.68 3.77 -1.44
N ALA A 39 -47.61 4.56 -1.34
CA ALA A 39 -47.55 5.68 -0.40
C ALA A 39 -48.61 6.74 -0.69
N MET A 40 -48.85 7.06 -1.96
CA MET A 40 -49.87 8.06 -2.39
C MET A 40 -51.29 7.61 -2.13
N THR A 41 -51.58 6.32 -2.10
CA THR A 41 -52.92 5.78 -1.76
C THR A 41 -53.16 5.71 -0.26
N GLY A 42 -52.11 5.76 0.58
CA GLY A 42 -52.14 5.76 2.02
C GLY A 42 -51.97 7.15 2.65
N GLU A 43 -51.23 7.25 3.74
CA GLU A 43 -50.98 8.49 4.50
C GLU A 43 -49.93 9.41 3.85
N LYS A 44 -49.48 9.12 2.62
CA LYS A 44 -48.42 9.79 1.87
C LYS A 44 -47.04 9.70 2.53
N GLN A 45 -46.88 8.81 3.48
CA GLN A 45 -45.59 8.55 4.14
C GLN A 45 -44.84 7.44 3.41
N ILE A 46 -43.52 7.60 3.31
CA ILE A 46 -42.60 6.66 2.70
C ILE A 46 -41.29 6.65 3.48
N LEU A 47 -40.68 5.47 3.59
CA LEU A 47 -39.34 5.36 4.18
C LEU A 47 -38.28 5.51 3.10
N LEU A 48 -37.30 6.39 3.33
CA LEU A 48 -36.16 6.62 2.45
C LEU A 48 -34.92 5.97 3.07
N LEU A 49 -34.31 5.00 2.36
CA LEU A 49 -33.11 4.33 2.80
C LEU A 49 -32.00 4.44 1.74
N ALA A 50 -30.79 4.78 2.14
CA ALA A 50 -29.65 4.77 1.23
C ALA A 50 -29.16 3.33 0.96
N GLN A 51 -28.63 3.11 -0.24
CA GLN A 51 -27.96 1.87 -0.63
C GLN A 51 -26.48 1.91 -0.20
N LYS A 52 -25.94 0.74 0.20
CA LYS A 52 -24.51 0.59 0.49
C LYS A 52 -23.66 0.63 -0.78
N ASN A 53 -24.18 0.09 -1.89
CA ASN A 53 -23.52 0.10 -3.18
C ASN A 53 -24.41 0.79 -4.23
N PRO A 54 -24.04 1.97 -4.74
CA PRO A 54 -24.82 2.69 -5.75
C PRO A 54 -24.98 1.96 -7.10
N ALA A 55 -24.09 0.99 -7.40
CA ALA A 55 -24.13 0.26 -8.67
C ALA A 55 -25.16 -0.87 -8.71
N ASP A 56 -25.82 -1.18 -7.60
CA ASP A 56 -26.80 -2.24 -7.50
C ASP A 56 -28.18 -1.74 -8.01
N ASP A 57 -28.69 -2.41 -9.05
CA ASP A 57 -29.98 -2.03 -9.65
C ASP A 57 -31.19 -2.59 -8.92
N ASP A 58 -31.08 -3.71 -8.23
CA ASP A 58 -32.15 -4.32 -7.42
C ASP A 58 -31.61 -4.71 -6.05
N PRO A 59 -31.42 -3.73 -5.13
CA PRO A 59 -30.80 -3.98 -3.84
C PRO A 59 -31.69 -4.86 -2.95
N GLY A 60 -31.16 -6.00 -2.51
CA GLY A 60 -31.75 -6.82 -1.47
C GLY A 60 -31.60 -6.20 -0.08
N GLU A 61 -32.17 -6.82 0.93
CA GLU A 61 -32.18 -6.35 2.33
C GLU A 61 -30.76 -6.04 2.87
N ASP A 62 -29.76 -6.86 2.54
CA ASP A 62 -28.37 -6.70 3.01
C ASP A 62 -27.64 -5.52 2.33
N ALA A 63 -28.13 -5.09 1.16
CA ALA A 63 -27.56 -3.98 0.41
C ALA A 63 -28.07 -2.60 0.86
N LEU A 64 -29.02 -2.55 1.80
CA LEU A 64 -29.60 -1.34 2.36
C LEU A 64 -29.05 -1.05 3.75
N TYR A 65 -29.03 0.23 4.11
CA TYR A 65 -28.80 0.64 5.50
C TYR A 65 -30.05 0.38 6.34
N ARG A 66 -29.90 0.33 7.65
CA ARG A 66 -31.04 0.04 8.54
C ARG A 66 -31.67 1.27 9.21
N VAL A 67 -31.00 2.42 9.10
CA VAL A 67 -31.52 3.70 9.59
C VAL A 67 -31.77 4.60 8.39
N GLY A 68 -32.95 5.16 8.30
CA GLY A 68 -33.35 6.07 7.25
C GLY A 68 -34.24 7.19 7.75
N THR A 69 -34.87 7.89 6.81
CA THR A 69 -35.78 9.01 7.11
C THR A 69 -37.16 8.68 6.62
N ILE A 70 -38.12 8.79 7.51
CA ILE A 70 -39.55 8.78 7.17
C ILE A 70 -39.87 10.13 6.53
N ALA A 71 -40.41 10.11 5.36
CA ALA A 71 -40.71 11.32 4.58
C ALA A 71 -42.13 11.34 4.08
N THR A 72 -42.68 12.56 3.98
CA THR A 72 -43.99 12.80 3.35
C THR A 72 -43.82 13.18 1.87
N VAL A 73 -44.61 12.56 1.00
CA VAL A 73 -44.66 12.86 -0.42
C VAL A 73 -45.48 14.12 -0.65
N LEU A 74 -44.80 15.23 -1.00
CA LEU A 74 -45.44 16.52 -1.26
C LEU A 74 -46.06 16.60 -2.67
N GLN A 75 -45.30 16.14 -3.66
CA GLN A 75 -45.74 16.21 -5.05
C GLN A 75 -45.17 15.04 -5.86
N LEU A 76 -45.95 14.47 -6.75
CA LEU A 76 -45.55 13.43 -7.67
C LEU A 76 -45.92 13.82 -9.10
N LEU A 77 -44.95 13.74 -10.03
CA LEU A 77 -45.12 14.08 -11.45
C LEU A 77 -44.53 12.93 -12.30
N LYS A 78 -45.41 12.29 -13.09
CA LYS A 78 -44.97 11.30 -14.08
C LYS A 78 -44.42 11.99 -15.31
N LEU A 79 -43.21 11.63 -15.73
CA LEU A 79 -42.56 12.18 -16.92
C LEU A 79 -42.82 11.30 -18.16
N PRO A 80 -42.73 11.86 -19.40
CA PRO A 80 -43.03 11.12 -20.63
C PRO A 80 -42.11 9.92 -20.91
N ASP A 81 -40.91 9.87 -20.29
CA ASP A 81 -39.92 8.80 -20.40
C ASP A 81 -40.19 7.61 -19.44
N GLY A 82 -41.28 7.67 -18.68
CA GLY A 82 -41.65 6.64 -17.71
C GLY A 82 -41.04 6.85 -16.32
N THR A 83 -40.13 7.82 -16.12
CA THR A 83 -39.63 8.17 -14.82
C THR A 83 -40.60 9.00 -14.01
N VAL A 84 -40.51 8.92 -12.69
CA VAL A 84 -41.35 9.68 -11.76
C VAL A 84 -40.48 10.69 -11.03
N LYS A 85 -40.83 11.97 -11.16
CA LYS A 85 -40.25 13.02 -10.33
C LYS A 85 -41.11 13.19 -9.10
N VAL A 86 -40.52 12.96 -7.93
CA VAL A 86 -41.22 13.10 -6.64
C VAL A 86 -40.54 14.14 -5.80
N LEU A 87 -41.31 15.00 -5.15
CA LEU A 87 -40.82 15.93 -4.13
C LEU A 87 -41.18 15.35 -2.76
N VAL A 88 -40.16 15.11 -1.93
CA VAL A 88 -40.35 14.54 -0.61
C VAL A 88 -39.79 15.47 0.45
N GLU A 89 -40.41 15.46 1.64
CA GLU A 89 -39.97 16.17 2.83
C GLU A 89 -39.69 15.14 3.91
N GLY A 90 -38.43 15.10 4.39
CA GLY A 90 -38.03 14.25 5.53
C GLY A 90 -38.69 14.75 6.81
N GLU A 91 -39.31 13.86 7.59
CA GLU A 91 -39.94 14.18 8.86
C GLU A 91 -39.11 13.75 10.06
N GLN A 92 -38.81 12.46 10.16
CA GLN A 92 -38.21 11.87 11.35
C GLN A 92 -37.33 10.67 10.98
N ARG A 93 -36.34 10.37 11.81
CA ARG A 93 -35.51 9.17 11.69
C ARG A 93 -36.29 7.92 12.03
N GLY A 94 -36.05 6.85 11.27
CA GLY A 94 -36.66 5.54 11.51
C GLY A 94 -35.63 4.43 11.39
N ALA A 95 -35.70 3.48 12.33
CA ALA A 95 -34.93 2.25 12.25
C ALA A 95 -35.79 1.10 11.73
N VAL A 96 -35.28 0.38 10.76
CA VAL A 96 -35.98 -0.79 10.20
C VAL A 96 -35.76 -2.00 11.12
N GLU A 97 -36.87 -2.54 11.60
CA GLU A 97 -36.87 -3.79 12.38
C GLU A 97 -36.99 -5.00 11.44
N ARG A 98 -37.85 -4.91 10.40
CA ARG A 98 -38.10 -5.99 9.45
C ARG A 98 -38.42 -5.47 8.05
N PHE A 99 -37.94 -6.14 7.03
CA PHE A 99 -38.35 -5.92 5.65
C PHE A 99 -39.39 -6.96 5.24
N ASN A 100 -40.38 -6.53 4.43
CA ASN A 100 -41.42 -7.37 3.89
C ASN A 100 -41.59 -7.00 2.39
N GLU A 101 -41.75 -7.97 1.52
CA GLU A 101 -42.11 -7.73 0.13
C GLU A 101 -43.59 -7.99 -0.07
N VAL A 102 -44.34 -6.95 -0.46
CA VAL A 102 -45.79 -7.00 -0.62
C VAL A 102 -46.17 -6.30 -1.93
N ASP A 103 -46.99 -6.93 -2.74
CA ASP A 103 -47.50 -6.35 -3.98
C ASP A 103 -46.44 -5.76 -4.93
N GLY A 104 -45.31 -6.46 -5.06
CA GLY A 104 -44.22 -6.09 -5.99
C GLY A 104 -43.26 -5.00 -5.50
N HIS A 105 -43.46 -4.44 -4.29
CA HIS A 105 -42.60 -3.43 -3.73
C HIS A 105 -42.14 -3.83 -2.28
N ILE A 106 -41.08 -3.21 -1.82
CA ILE A 106 -40.54 -3.44 -0.47
C ILE A 106 -41.26 -2.55 0.52
N ARG A 107 -41.73 -3.12 1.62
CA ARG A 107 -42.21 -2.44 2.81
C ARG A 107 -41.33 -2.70 4.00
N ALA A 108 -41.32 -1.81 4.95
CA ALA A 108 -40.51 -1.96 6.15
C ALA A 108 -41.33 -1.67 7.42
N GLU A 109 -41.18 -2.53 8.40
CA GLU A 109 -41.62 -2.23 9.77
C GLU A 109 -40.57 -1.33 10.42
N VAL A 110 -40.96 -0.10 10.72
CA VAL A 110 -40.08 0.98 11.15
C VAL A 110 -40.40 1.39 12.58
N SER A 111 -39.44 1.39 13.45
CA SER A 111 -39.54 2.00 14.77
C SER A 111 -39.11 3.47 14.71
N LEU A 112 -39.93 4.35 15.24
CA LEU A 112 -39.61 5.76 15.36
C LEU A 112 -38.44 5.95 16.34
N ILE A 113 -37.53 6.83 15.97
CA ILE A 113 -36.37 7.17 16.79
C ILE A 113 -36.58 8.56 17.40
N ASP A 114 -36.65 8.62 18.71
CA ASP A 114 -36.65 9.87 19.46
C ASP A 114 -35.20 10.36 19.61
N GLU A 115 -34.95 11.59 19.22
CA GLU A 115 -33.63 12.23 19.33
C GLU A 115 -33.39 12.74 20.75
N SER A 116 -32.15 12.58 21.25
CA SER A 116 -31.75 13.22 22.50
C SER A 116 -31.68 14.75 22.33
N GLN A 117 -32.28 15.51 23.25
CA GLN A 117 -32.18 16.97 23.24
C GLN A 117 -30.97 17.43 24.05
N ALA A 118 -30.20 18.34 23.49
CA ALA A 118 -29.11 18.99 24.26
C ALA A 118 -29.64 19.99 25.29
N ALA A 119 -28.87 20.21 26.35
CA ALA A 119 -29.21 21.24 27.32
C ALA A 119 -29.18 22.65 26.64
N GLU A 120 -30.04 23.56 27.10
CA GLU A 120 -30.22 24.89 26.46
C GLU A 120 -28.91 25.68 26.27
N ARG A 121 -27.99 25.63 27.23
CA ARG A 121 -26.68 26.27 27.13
C ARG A 121 -25.73 25.59 26.13
N GLU A 122 -25.81 24.30 25.97
CA GLU A 122 -25.02 23.56 24.99
C GLU A 122 -25.52 23.82 23.56
N SER A 123 -26.84 23.98 23.40
CA SER A 123 -27.48 24.29 22.11
C SER A 123 -26.95 25.58 21.48
N GLU A 124 -26.82 26.65 22.25
CA GLU A 124 -26.31 27.95 21.78
C GLU A 124 -24.82 27.84 21.35
N VAL A 125 -24.01 27.06 22.07
CA VAL A 125 -22.60 26.84 21.74
C VAL A 125 -22.49 26.02 20.46
N PHE A 126 -23.30 24.99 20.30
CA PHE A 126 -23.32 24.14 19.10
C PHE A 126 -23.71 24.92 17.85
N VAL A 127 -24.80 25.69 17.90
CA VAL A 127 -25.25 26.54 16.80
C VAL A 127 -24.15 27.51 16.37
N ARG A 128 -23.55 28.19 17.34
CA ARG A 128 -22.48 29.16 17.04
C ARG A 128 -21.23 28.53 16.43
N SER A 129 -20.81 27.36 16.95
CA SER A 129 -19.63 26.65 16.45
C SER A 129 -19.87 26.09 15.04
N LEU A 130 -21.02 25.48 14.81
CA LEU A 130 -21.41 24.95 13.49
C LEU A 130 -21.47 26.05 12.44
N LEU A 131 -22.15 27.17 12.72
CA LEU A 131 -22.28 28.30 11.78
C LEU A 131 -20.91 28.90 11.45
N SER A 132 -20.05 29.10 12.45
CA SER A 132 -18.70 29.65 12.23
C SER A 132 -17.82 28.76 11.34
N GLN A 133 -17.79 27.46 11.59
CA GLN A 133 -16.99 26.54 10.79
C GLN A 133 -17.58 26.33 9.40
N PHE A 134 -18.92 26.25 9.29
CA PHE A 134 -19.56 26.09 7.99
C PHE A 134 -19.40 27.33 7.12
N GLU A 135 -19.43 28.54 7.70
CA GLU A 135 -19.11 29.77 6.97
C GLU A 135 -17.70 29.74 6.39
N GLN A 136 -16.73 29.28 7.17
CA GLN A 136 -15.36 29.10 6.69
C GLN A 136 -15.25 28.06 5.57
N TYR A 137 -15.98 26.96 5.66
CA TYR A 137 -16.06 25.94 4.62
C TYR A 137 -16.63 26.53 3.31
N VAL A 138 -17.72 27.28 3.39
CA VAL A 138 -18.36 27.93 2.22
C VAL A 138 -17.44 28.98 1.59
N GLN A 139 -16.73 29.78 2.38
CA GLN A 139 -15.77 30.78 1.86
C GLN A 139 -14.58 30.16 1.11
N LEU A 140 -14.16 28.96 1.49
CA LEU A 140 -13.07 28.24 0.83
C LEU A 140 -13.55 27.43 -0.39
N GLY A 141 -14.77 26.88 -0.33
CA GLY A 141 -15.36 26.03 -1.36
C GLY A 141 -16.41 26.78 -2.20
N LYS A 142 -16.31 26.73 -3.53
CA LYS A 142 -17.27 27.40 -4.44
C LYS A 142 -18.56 26.60 -4.70
N LYS A 143 -18.81 25.50 -3.99
CA LYS A 143 -19.88 24.54 -4.33
C LYS A 143 -21.21 24.81 -3.62
N VAL A 144 -21.24 25.64 -2.58
CA VAL A 144 -22.45 25.92 -1.80
C VAL A 144 -22.95 27.34 -2.15
N PRO A 145 -24.21 27.49 -2.58
CA PRO A 145 -24.80 28.80 -2.87
C PRO A 145 -24.83 29.69 -1.62
N ALA A 146 -24.59 31.00 -1.78
CA ALA A 146 -24.62 31.95 -0.65
C ALA A 146 -25.98 32.04 0.04
N GLU A 147 -27.07 31.71 -0.64
CA GLU A 147 -28.43 31.67 -0.13
C GLU A 147 -28.62 30.62 0.99
N VAL A 148 -27.81 29.52 0.95
CA VAL A 148 -27.83 28.47 1.98
C VAL A 148 -27.37 29.01 3.32
N LEU A 149 -26.37 29.89 3.38
CA LEU A 149 -25.92 30.53 4.63
C LEU A 149 -27.02 31.40 5.25
N SER A 150 -27.79 32.09 4.43
CA SER A 150 -28.91 32.90 4.92
C SER A 150 -29.99 32.05 5.54
N SER A 151 -30.30 30.89 4.97
CA SER A 151 -31.29 29.95 5.51
C SER A 151 -30.81 29.25 6.78
N LEU A 152 -29.52 28.89 6.85
CA LEU A 152 -28.93 28.27 8.05
C LEU A 152 -28.93 29.20 9.27
N ASN A 153 -28.69 30.50 9.03
CA ASN A 153 -28.72 31.51 10.12
C ASN A 153 -30.12 31.74 10.72
N SER A 154 -31.18 31.22 10.11
CA SER A 154 -32.56 31.27 10.61
C SER A 154 -32.99 30.03 11.38
N ILE A 155 -32.07 29.07 11.56
CA ILE A 155 -32.35 27.80 12.26
C ILE A 155 -31.73 27.86 13.66
N ASP A 156 -32.57 27.90 14.67
CA ASP A 156 -32.13 27.94 16.07
C ASP A 156 -31.99 26.55 16.70
N GLU A 157 -32.55 25.51 16.07
CA GLU A 157 -32.53 24.15 16.54
C GLU A 157 -31.24 23.42 16.08
N PRO A 158 -30.36 23.00 17.01
CA PRO A 158 -29.07 22.42 16.63
C PRO A 158 -29.18 21.13 15.82
N GLY A 159 -30.18 20.27 16.09
CA GLY A 159 -30.41 19.03 15.36
C GLY A 159 -30.74 19.28 13.89
N ARG A 160 -31.66 20.22 13.64
CA ARG A 160 -32.03 20.65 12.30
C ARG A 160 -30.88 21.37 11.59
N LEU A 161 -30.11 22.16 12.31
CA LEU A 161 -28.97 22.88 11.76
C LEU A 161 -27.89 21.92 11.27
N VAL A 162 -27.47 20.96 12.12
CA VAL A 162 -26.42 20.00 11.77
C VAL A 162 -26.82 19.09 10.60
N ASP A 163 -28.09 18.66 10.55
CA ASP A 163 -28.62 17.85 9.46
C ASP A 163 -28.67 18.62 8.13
N THR A 164 -29.08 19.90 8.18
CA THR A 164 -29.09 20.76 6.99
C THR A 164 -27.67 21.03 6.48
N MET A 165 -26.70 21.24 7.38
CA MET A 165 -25.30 21.40 7.00
C MET A 165 -24.75 20.13 6.37
N ALA A 166 -24.97 18.96 6.97
CA ALA A 166 -24.53 17.67 6.45
C ALA A 166 -25.06 17.39 5.04
N ALA A 167 -26.31 17.80 4.75
CA ALA A 167 -26.90 17.69 3.43
C ALA A 167 -26.11 18.48 2.36
N HIS A 168 -25.62 19.67 2.71
CA HIS A 168 -24.90 20.57 1.80
C HIS A 168 -23.38 20.35 1.74
N MET A 169 -22.82 19.53 2.62
CA MET A 169 -21.41 19.15 2.58
C MET A 169 -21.12 18.16 1.44
N ALA A 170 -19.93 18.27 0.85
CA ALA A 170 -19.46 17.39 -0.22
C ALA A 170 -18.86 16.08 0.34
N LEU A 171 -19.65 15.37 1.16
CA LEU A 171 -19.27 14.12 1.81
C LEU A 171 -19.65 12.90 0.96
N LYS A 172 -18.97 11.77 1.20
CA LYS A 172 -19.36 10.46 0.65
C LYS A 172 -20.65 9.96 1.30
N ILE A 173 -21.35 9.06 0.60
CA ILE A 173 -22.62 8.49 1.09
C ILE A 173 -22.44 7.82 2.45
N GLU A 174 -21.36 7.08 2.66
CA GLU A 174 -21.06 6.40 3.91
C GLU A 174 -20.95 7.39 5.08
N GLN A 175 -20.24 8.51 4.88
CA GLN A 175 -20.09 9.55 5.90
C GLN A 175 -21.43 10.27 6.20
N LYS A 176 -22.23 10.51 5.15
CA LYS A 176 -23.57 11.07 5.33
C LYS A 176 -24.48 10.12 6.09
N GLN A 177 -24.39 8.83 5.82
CA GLN A 177 -25.15 7.81 6.51
C GLN A 177 -24.72 7.67 7.99
N GLU A 178 -23.44 7.71 8.28
CA GLU A 178 -22.92 7.75 9.65
C GLU A 178 -23.52 8.91 10.46
N ILE A 179 -23.61 10.10 9.87
CA ILE A 179 -24.24 11.26 10.53
C ILE A 179 -25.74 10.99 10.79
N LEU A 180 -26.45 10.34 9.87
CA LEU A 180 -27.86 10.01 10.05
C LEU A 180 -28.06 8.98 11.19
N GLU A 181 -27.13 8.06 11.37
CA GLU A 181 -27.18 6.98 12.37
C GLU A 181 -26.80 7.43 13.76
N ILE A 182 -26.10 8.57 13.93
CA ILE A 182 -25.76 9.12 15.24
C ILE A 182 -27.00 9.76 15.86
N LEU A 183 -27.56 9.13 16.89
CA LEU A 183 -28.80 9.55 17.54
C LEU A 183 -28.57 10.59 18.63
N ASP A 184 -27.43 10.52 19.32
CA ASP A 184 -27.04 11.54 20.30
C ASP A 184 -26.65 12.85 19.60
N LEU A 185 -27.31 13.93 19.94
CA LEU A 185 -27.13 15.24 19.30
C LEU A 185 -25.71 15.77 19.51
N SER A 186 -25.15 15.64 20.71
CA SER A 186 -23.81 16.14 21.03
C SER A 186 -22.76 15.40 20.21
N ALA A 187 -22.84 14.07 20.17
CA ALA A 187 -21.94 13.24 19.37
C ALA A 187 -22.07 13.53 17.85
N ARG A 188 -23.28 13.80 17.35
CA ARG A 188 -23.52 14.15 15.95
C ARG A 188 -22.90 15.50 15.58
N VAL A 189 -23.04 16.50 16.45
CA VAL A 189 -22.43 17.82 16.28
C VAL A 189 -20.91 17.72 16.27
N GLU A 190 -20.32 17.00 17.23
CA GLU A 190 -18.87 16.78 17.28
C GLU A 190 -18.35 16.08 16.03
N HIS A 191 -19.08 15.07 15.55
CA HIS A 191 -18.71 14.33 14.35
C HIS A 191 -18.75 15.22 13.10
N VAL A 192 -19.79 16.04 12.92
CA VAL A 192 -19.90 16.96 11.79
C VAL A 192 -18.85 18.08 11.87
N LEU A 193 -18.53 18.60 13.05
CA LEU A 193 -17.45 19.56 13.24
C LEU A 193 -16.09 18.97 12.85
N ALA A 194 -15.82 17.72 13.22
CA ALA A 194 -14.58 17.03 12.83
C ALA A 194 -14.49 16.83 11.30
N LEU A 195 -15.60 16.49 10.64
CA LEU A 195 -15.66 16.38 9.19
C LEU A 195 -15.49 17.74 8.51
N LEU A 196 -16.06 18.81 9.05
CA LEU A 196 -15.88 20.17 8.55
C LEU A 196 -14.41 20.61 8.63
N ASP A 197 -13.75 20.36 9.75
CA ASP A 197 -12.33 20.70 9.91
C ASP A 197 -11.46 19.97 8.89
N ALA A 198 -11.69 18.67 8.68
CA ALA A 198 -10.95 17.88 7.69
C ALA A 198 -11.16 18.40 6.26
N GLU A 199 -12.38 18.78 5.89
CA GLU A 199 -12.70 19.35 4.58
C GLU A 199 -12.10 20.76 4.40
N ILE A 200 -12.13 21.59 5.44
CA ILE A 200 -11.52 22.92 5.45
C ILE A 200 -10.02 22.83 5.23
N ASP A 201 -9.34 21.90 5.91
CA ASP A 201 -7.91 21.69 5.74
C ASP A 201 -7.56 21.26 4.30
N LEU A 202 -8.35 20.35 3.73
CA LEU A 202 -8.20 19.88 2.37
C LEU A 202 -8.36 21.02 1.35
N LEU A 203 -9.40 21.87 1.52
CA LEU A 203 -9.65 23.02 0.67
C LEU A 203 -8.55 24.09 0.80
N GLN A 204 -7.99 24.29 1.99
CA GLN A 204 -6.85 25.20 2.20
C GLN A 204 -5.60 24.72 1.48
N VAL A 205 -5.30 23.41 1.50
CA VAL A 205 -4.19 22.80 0.76
C VAL A 205 -4.42 22.97 -0.74
N GLU A 206 -5.62 22.70 -1.24
CA GLU A 206 -5.97 22.89 -2.65
C GLU A 206 -5.79 24.34 -3.10
N LYS A 207 -6.29 25.30 -2.33
CA LYS A 207 -6.14 26.74 -2.58
C LYS A 207 -4.66 27.16 -2.63
N ARG A 208 -3.83 26.60 -1.74
CA ARG A 208 -2.37 26.85 -1.70
C ARG A 208 -1.67 26.31 -2.94
N ILE A 209 -2.06 25.11 -3.38
CA ILE A 209 -1.54 24.48 -4.60
C ILE A 209 -1.95 25.31 -5.83
N ARG A 210 -3.24 25.65 -5.97
CA ARG A 210 -3.74 26.50 -7.06
C ARG A 210 -3.07 27.88 -7.08
N GLY A 211 -2.84 28.47 -5.90
CA GLY A 211 -2.11 29.73 -5.77
C GLY A 211 -0.67 29.66 -6.25
N ARG A 212 0.04 28.54 -5.99
CA ARG A 212 1.40 28.30 -6.50
C ARG A 212 1.40 28.12 -8.02
N VAL A 213 0.48 27.31 -8.54
CA VAL A 213 0.33 27.08 -9.99
C VAL A 213 0.00 28.40 -10.70
N LYS A 214 -0.94 29.19 -10.17
CA LYS A 214 -1.30 30.50 -10.73
C LYS A 214 -0.11 31.46 -10.73
N LYS A 215 0.64 31.59 -9.62
CA LYS A 215 1.87 32.41 -9.57
C LYS A 215 2.93 31.94 -10.57
N GLN A 216 3.04 30.63 -10.76
CA GLN A 216 4.00 30.07 -11.73
C GLN A 216 3.57 30.35 -13.16
N MET A 217 2.27 30.26 -13.45
CA MET A 217 1.70 30.65 -14.76
C MET A 217 1.82 32.16 -15.02
N GLU A 218 1.51 33.01 -14.04
CA GLU A 218 1.65 34.46 -14.15
C GLU A 218 3.11 34.89 -14.38
N ARG A 219 4.05 34.17 -13.71
CA ARG A 219 5.49 34.38 -13.93
C ARG A 219 5.91 33.97 -15.34
N SER A 220 5.46 32.79 -15.80
CA SER A 220 5.72 32.34 -17.18
C SER A 220 5.05 33.22 -18.22
N GLN A 221 3.83 33.69 -17.98
CA GLN A 221 3.17 34.68 -18.87
C GLN A 221 3.87 36.04 -18.89
N ARG A 222 4.37 36.50 -17.74
CA ARG A 222 5.12 37.75 -17.66
C ARG A 222 6.48 37.66 -18.33
N GLU A 223 7.18 36.51 -18.18
CA GLU A 223 8.43 36.21 -18.90
C GLU A 223 8.16 36.10 -20.41
N TYR A 224 7.05 35.49 -20.80
CA TYR A 224 6.62 35.40 -22.19
C TYR A 224 6.30 36.79 -22.76
N TYR A 225 5.54 37.64 -22.02
CA TYR A 225 5.18 38.99 -22.43
C TYR A 225 6.41 39.91 -22.56
N LEU A 226 7.36 39.81 -21.63
CA LEU A 226 8.63 40.53 -21.68
C LEU A 226 9.50 40.05 -22.87
N ASN A 227 9.52 38.75 -23.15
CA ASN A 227 10.20 38.22 -24.32
C ASN A 227 9.52 38.64 -25.63
N GLU A 228 8.18 38.72 -25.64
CA GLU A 228 7.41 39.21 -26.78
C GLU A 228 7.65 40.72 -27.02
N GLN A 229 7.69 41.55 -25.95
CA GLN A 229 8.06 42.97 -26.06
C GLN A 229 9.50 43.13 -26.54
N MET A 230 10.44 42.29 -26.05
CA MET A 230 11.82 42.33 -26.54
C MET A 230 11.91 41.95 -28.02
N LYS A 231 11.13 40.95 -28.47
CA LYS A 231 11.04 40.56 -29.87
C LYS A 231 10.35 41.61 -30.75
N ALA A 232 9.31 42.29 -30.23
CA ALA A 232 8.66 43.38 -30.93
C ALA A 232 9.60 44.59 -31.13
N ILE A 233 10.37 44.89 -30.12
CA ILE A 233 11.41 45.96 -30.17
C ILE A 233 12.54 45.58 -31.12
N GLN A 234 12.98 44.30 -31.12
CA GLN A 234 13.95 43.77 -32.07
C GLN A 234 13.42 43.81 -33.52
N LYS A 235 12.12 43.56 -33.73
CA LYS A 235 11.47 43.61 -35.03
C LYS A 235 11.30 45.07 -35.57
N GLU A 236 11.11 46.04 -34.71
CA GLU A 236 11.12 47.48 -35.09
C GLU A 236 12.52 47.98 -35.40
N LEU A 237 13.57 47.35 -34.88
CA LEU A 237 14.97 47.67 -35.16
C LEU A 237 15.53 47.00 -36.43
N GLY A 238 14.71 46.24 -37.19
CA GLY A 238 14.99 45.76 -38.53
C GLY A 238 15.82 44.49 -38.60
N ASP A 239 15.21 43.31 -38.40
CA ASP A 239 15.80 42.02 -38.82
C ASP A 239 14.75 41.08 -39.37
N SER A 240 14.51 41.14 -40.66
CA SER A 240 13.80 40.12 -41.41
C SER A 240 14.71 38.90 -41.78
N GLU A 241 15.95 38.89 -41.33
CA GLU A 241 16.93 37.79 -41.61
C GLU A 241 16.95 36.70 -40.53
N GLU A 242 16.51 36.96 -39.26
CA GLU A 242 16.60 35.98 -38.16
C GLU A 242 15.67 34.76 -38.37
N GLY A 243 14.49 34.95 -38.89
CA GLY A 243 13.56 33.83 -39.12
C GLY A 243 14.03 32.83 -40.18
N HIS A 244 14.73 33.28 -41.19
CA HIS A 244 15.34 32.43 -42.22
C HIS A 244 16.58 31.72 -41.69
N ASN A 245 17.37 32.36 -40.86
CA ASN A 245 18.56 31.79 -40.23
C ASN A 245 18.22 30.67 -39.23
N GLU A 246 17.16 30.85 -38.44
CA GLU A 246 16.70 29.82 -37.47
C GLU A 246 16.24 28.50 -38.16
N VAL A 247 15.50 28.60 -39.24
CA VAL A 247 15.02 27.44 -39.98
C VAL A 247 16.16 26.72 -40.70
N GLU A 248 17.15 27.46 -41.22
CA GLU A 248 18.36 26.85 -41.76
C GLU A 248 19.25 26.21 -40.73
N GLU A 249 19.33 26.81 -39.51
CA GLU A 249 20.05 26.19 -38.41
C GLU A 249 19.36 24.92 -37.91
N LEU A 250 18.02 24.89 -37.74
CA LEU A 250 17.25 23.69 -37.46
C LEU A 250 17.46 22.61 -38.50
N LYS A 251 17.51 22.96 -39.80
CA LYS A 251 17.79 22.04 -40.87
C LYS A 251 19.19 21.42 -40.73
N LYS A 252 20.21 22.22 -40.47
CA LYS A 252 21.58 21.74 -40.25
C LYS A 252 21.67 20.80 -39.06
N ARG A 253 20.96 21.12 -37.97
CA ARG A 253 20.89 20.28 -36.78
C ARG A 253 20.15 18.96 -37.04
N LEU A 254 19.07 18.96 -37.85
CA LEU A 254 18.35 17.75 -38.27
C LEU A 254 19.23 16.85 -39.15
N ASP A 255 19.98 17.45 -40.11
CA ASP A 255 20.89 16.69 -40.97
C ASP A 255 22.05 16.05 -40.17
N ALA A 256 22.51 16.72 -39.10
CA ALA A 256 23.55 16.23 -38.21
C ALA A 256 23.05 15.21 -37.18
N ALA A 257 21.77 15.21 -36.79
CA ALA A 257 21.20 14.34 -35.74
C ALA A 257 21.14 12.87 -36.13
N GLY A 258 21.21 12.56 -37.43
CA GLY A 258 21.30 11.19 -37.92
C GLY A 258 20.04 10.37 -37.76
N LEU A 259 18.89 10.98 -38.00
CA LEU A 259 17.59 10.35 -37.93
C LEU A 259 17.46 9.16 -38.91
N PRO A 260 16.62 8.15 -38.56
CA PRO A 260 16.17 7.12 -39.52
C PRO A 260 15.40 7.76 -40.68
N LYS A 261 15.30 7.06 -41.80
CA LYS A 261 14.68 7.61 -43.03
C LYS A 261 13.26 8.12 -42.78
N ASP A 262 12.44 7.37 -42.07
CA ASP A 262 11.04 7.71 -41.82
C ASP A 262 10.91 8.92 -40.87
N ALA A 263 11.71 8.97 -39.80
CA ALA A 263 11.78 10.11 -38.91
C ALA A 263 12.31 11.37 -39.59
N TYR A 264 13.30 11.22 -40.48
CA TYR A 264 13.83 12.31 -41.27
C TYR A 264 12.82 12.86 -42.27
N ALA A 265 12.11 11.99 -42.98
CA ALA A 265 11.07 12.39 -43.94
C ALA A 265 9.95 13.19 -43.22
N LYS A 266 9.54 12.72 -42.04
CA LYS A 266 8.54 13.41 -41.22
C LYS A 266 9.06 14.75 -40.71
N ALA A 267 10.28 14.80 -40.18
CA ALA A 267 10.93 16.04 -39.74
C ALA A 267 11.04 17.06 -40.87
N GLN A 268 11.39 16.61 -42.08
CA GLN A 268 11.46 17.46 -43.27
C GLN A 268 10.10 18.03 -43.67
N ALA A 269 9.04 17.21 -43.59
CA ALA A 269 7.68 17.68 -43.86
C ALA A 269 7.23 18.75 -42.85
N GLU A 270 7.50 18.52 -41.55
CA GLU A 270 7.19 19.51 -40.50
C GLU A 270 8.05 20.78 -40.63
N LEU A 271 9.31 20.67 -41.01
CA LEU A 271 10.18 21.81 -41.27
C LEU A 271 9.65 22.65 -42.45
N ASN A 272 9.14 21.98 -43.50
CA ASN A 272 8.54 22.67 -44.65
C ASN A 272 7.24 23.40 -44.29
N LYS A 273 6.44 22.81 -43.40
CA LYS A 273 5.25 23.49 -42.83
C LYS A 273 5.68 24.71 -42.02
N LEU A 274 6.70 24.57 -41.13
CA LEU A 274 7.20 25.66 -40.30
C LEU A 274 7.66 26.86 -41.18
N LYS A 275 8.27 26.62 -42.35
CA LYS A 275 8.64 27.68 -43.30
C LYS A 275 7.49 28.50 -43.83
N GLN A 276 6.29 27.88 -43.93
CA GLN A 276 5.07 28.51 -44.44
C GLN A 276 4.22 29.15 -43.36
N MET A 277 4.50 28.87 -42.08
CA MET A 277 3.75 29.40 -40.95
C MET A 277 4.29 30.77 -40.49
N SER A 278 3.39 31.56 -39.94
CA SER A 278 3.82 32.81 -39.28
C SER A 278 4.67 32.42 -38.05
N PRO A 279 5.88 33.02 -37.89
CA PRO A 279 6.76 32.72 -36.76
C PRO A 279 6.12 32.92 -35.37
N MET A 280 5.09 33.76 -35.30
CA MET A 280 4.37 34.14 -34.08
C MET A 280 3.15 33.28 -33.80
N SER A 281 2.81 32.30 -34.66
CA SER A 281 1.65 31.44 -34.42
C SER A 281 1.92 30.41 -33.32
N ALA A 282 0.88 30.09 -32.54
CA ALA A 282 0.94 29.04 -31.54
C ALA A 282 1.30 27.66 -32.15
N GLU A 283 0.85 27.44 -33.39
CA GLU A 283 1.11 26.22 -34.15
C GLU A 283 2.58 26.12 -34.53
N ALA A 284 3.22 27.23 -34.96
CA ALA A 284 4.66 27.27 -35.25
C ALA A 284 5.50 26.93 -34.02
N THR A 285 5.07 27.36 -32.83
CA THR A 285 5.73 27.02 -31.56
C THR A 285 5.63 25.51 -31.25
N VAL A 286 4.50 24.89 -31.51
CA VAL A 286 4.32 23.43 -31.34
C VAL A 286 5.21 22.66 -32.30
N VAL A 287 5.24 23.05 -33.60
CA VAL A 287 6.08 22.41 -34.63
C VAL A 287 7.56 22.60 -34.32
N ARG A 288 7.97 23.79 -33.86
CA ARG A 288 9.36 24.07 -33.44
C ARG A 288 9.76 23.18 -32.27
N SER A 289 8.95 23.12 -31.23
CA SER A 289 9.19 22.24 -30.07
C SER A 289 9.31 20.77 -30.49
N TYR A 290 8.48 20.31 -31.39
CA TYR A 290 8.55 18.96 -31.94
C TYR A 290 9.87 18.69 -32.66
N LEU A 291 10.31 19.60 -33.54
CA LEU A 291 11.58 19.47 -34.26
C LEU A 291 12.77 19.52 -33.31
N ASP A 292 12.73 20.37 -32.28
CA ASP A 292 13.76 20.43 -31.25
C ASP A 292 13.88 19.10 -30.49
N TRP A 293 12.77 18.46 -30.15
CA TRP A 293 12.80 17.11 -29.54
C TRP A 293 13.41 16.09 -30.48
N LEU A 294 13.02 16.05 -31.77
CA LEU A 294 13.58 15.12 -32.76
C LEU A 294 15.10 15.28 -32.91
N VAL A 295 15.62 16.52 -32.89
CA VAL A 295 17.05 16.78 -32.94
C VAL A 295 17.79 16.34 -31.70
N GLN A 296 17.16 16.46 -30.52
CA GLN A 296 17.81 16.16 -29.24
C GLN A 296 17.84 14.65 -28.91
N VAL A 297 16.91 13.87 -29.47
CA VAL A 297 16.87 12.41 -29.26
C VAL A 297 18.13 11.75 -29.83
N PRO A 298 18.83 10.87 -29.07
CA PRO A 298 20.07 10.26 -29.53
C PRO A 298 19.81 9.10 -30.50
N TRP A 299 19.68 9.39 -31.80
CA TRP A 299 19.41 8.37 -32.82
C TRP A 299 20.60 7.46 -33.11
N LYS A 300 21.82 8.02 -33.15
CA LYS A 300 23.06 7.29 -33.50
C LYS A 300 24.12 7.29 -32.42
N ALA A 301 24.11 8.24 -31.53
CA ALA A 301 25.13 8.38 -30.51
C ALA A 301 25.16 7.18 -29.55
N GLN A 302 26.29 6.51 -29.44
CA GLN A 302 26.48 5.33 -28.59
C GLN A 302 27.70 5.46 -27.68
N SER A 303 27.61 4.93 -26.49
CA SER A 303 28.79 4.66 -25.65
C SER A 303 29.49 3.38 -26.12
N LYS A 304 30.83 3.37 -26.02
CA LYS A 304 31.61 2.17 -26.34
C LYS A 304 31.39 1.14 -25.24
N VAL A 305 30.60 0.12 -25.51
CA VAL A 305 30.32 -0.98 -24.58
C VAL A 305 31.58 -1.83 -24.42
N ARG A 306 31.89 -2.16 -23.15
CA ARG A 306 32.97 -3.11 -22.80
C ARG A 306 32.34 -4.27 -22.05
N LEU A 307 32.51 -5.48 -22.51
CA LEU A 307 32.04 -6.70 -21.89
C LEU A 307 33.26 -7.56 -21.49
N ASP A 308 34.01 -7.06 -20.49
CA ASP A 308 35.10 -7.77 -19.84
C ASP A 308 34.61 -8.33 -18.51
N LEU A 309 34.42 -9.65 -18.47
CA LEU A 309 33.83 -10.33 -17.32
C LEU A 309 34.70 -10.23 -16.07
N ALA A 310 36.02 -10.36 -16.21
CA ALA A 310 36.94 -10.26 -15.08
C ALA A 310 36.92 -8.86 -14.44
N LYS A 311 36.86 -7.84 -15.29
CA LYS A 311 36.74 -6.47 -14.82
C LYS A 311 35.34 -6.16 -14.25
N ALA A 312 34.30 -6.79 -14.78
CA ALA A 312 32.95 -6.66 -14.24
C ALA A 312 32.87 -7.28 -12.84
N GLU A 313 33.45 -8.44 -12.65
CA GLU A 313 33.58 -9.11 -11.35
C GLU A 313 34.34 -8.23 -10.35
N GLU A 314 35.50 -7.69 -10.74
CA GLU A 314 36.30 -6.78 -9.92
C GLU A 314 35.51 -5.54 -9.46
N ILE A 315 34.73 -4.92 -10.36
CA ILE A 315 33.89 -3.76 -10.03
C ILE A 315 32.75 -4.14 -9.07
N LEU A 316 32.08 -5.26 -9.34
CA LEU A 316 31.00 -5.73 -8.46
C LEU A 316 31.50 -6.07 -7.07
N ASP A 317 32.69 -6.65 -6.94
CA ASP A 317 33.33 -7.00 -5.66
C ASP A 317 33.84 -5.76 -4.93
N ALA A 318 34.33 -4.77 -5.66
CA ALA A 318 34.79 -3.51 -5.08
C ALA A 318 33.62 -2.68 -4.53
N ASP A 319 32.48 -2.69 -5.21
CA ASP A 319 31.34 -1.85 -4.88
C ASP A 319 30.35 -2.52 -3.90
N HIS A 320 30.31 -3.85 -3.85
CA HIS A 320 29.32 -4.62 -3.08
C HIS A 320 29.97 -5.72 -2.24
N TYR A 321 29.68 -5.70 -0.94
CA TYR A 321 30.11 -6.75 -0.03
C TYR A 321 29.09 -7.90 0.01
N GLY A 322 29.56 -9.16 -0.09
CA GLY A 322 28.69 -10.34 -0.16
C GLY A 322 27.90 -10.42 -1.47
N LEU A 323 26.70 -10.97 -1.42
CA LEU A 323 25.79 -11.14 -2.57
C LEU A 323 26.40 -12.02 -3.69
N GLU A 324 27.15 -13.06 -3.33
CA GLU A 324 27.91 -13.88 -4.29
C GLU A 324 26.99 -14.47 -5.38
N GLU A 325 25.87 -15.08 -5.01
CA GLU A 325 24.90 -15.64 -5.95
C GLU A 325 24.31 -14.59 -6.91
N VAL A 326 24.03 -13.38 -6.38
CA VAL A 326 23.51 -12.26 -7.16
C VAL A 326 24.55 -11.79 -8.19
N LYS A 327 25.82 -11.66 -7.76
CA LYS A 327 26.93 -11.28 -8.64
C LYS A 327 27.15 -12.34 -9.73
N GLU A 328 27.14 -13.62 -9.35
CA GLU A 328 27.31 -14.73 -10.29
C GLU A 328 26.22 -14.71 -11.37
N ARG A 329 24.96 -14.55 -10.98
CA ARG A 329 23.84 -14.41 -11.93
C ARG A 329 23.98 -13.21 -12.85
N ILE A 330 24.45 -12.07 -12.34
CA ILE A 330 24.72 -10.88 -13.16
C ILE A 330 25.85 -11.17 -14.15
N LEU A 331 26.92 -11.83 -13.72
CA LEU A 331 28.05 -12.21 -14.57
C LEU A 331 27.63 -13.23 -15.65
N GLU A 332 26.81 -14.22 -15.32
CA GLU A 332 26.21 -15.15 -16.29
C GLU A 332 25.45 -14.40 -17.39
N TYR A 333 24.56 -13.46 -16.97
CA TYR A 333 23.81 -12.64 -17.91
C TYR A 333 24.73 -11.82 -18.84
N LEU A 334 25.75 -11.17 -18.28
CA LEU A 334 26.75 -10.41 -19.06
C LEU A 334 27.58 -11.32 -19.99
N ALA A 335 27.86 -12.55 -19.58
CA ALA A 335 28.57 -13.53 -20.40
C ALA A 335 27.75 -13.93 -21.65
N VAL A 336 26.45 -14.16 -21.48
CA VAL A 336 25.54 -14.44 -22.59
C VAL A 336 25.51 -13.25 -23.56
N GLN A 337 25.37 -12.02 -23.05
CA GLN A 337 25.38 -10.81 -23.88
C GLN A 337 26.70 -10.65 -24.70
N LYS A 338 27.84 -10.95 -24.07
CA LYS A 338 29.13 -10.92 -24.74
C LYS A 338 29.17 -11.87 -25.93
N ARG A 339 28.56 -13.05 -25.81
CA ARG A 339 28.56 -14.09 -26.82
C ARG A 339 27.58 -13.80 -27.97
N VAL A 340 26.38 -13.33 -27.63
CA VAL A 340 25.31 -13.11 -28.63
C VAL A 340 25.46 -11.77 -29.37
N LYS A 341 26.21 -10.83 -28.82
CA LYS A 341 26.41 -9.45 -29.32
C LYS A 341 25.14 -8.62 -29.53
N LYS A 342 24.01 -9.11 -29.05
CA LYS A 342 22.69 -8.41 -29.03
C LYS A 342 22.05 -8.61 -27.67
N ILE A 343 21.32 -7.61 -27.23
CA ILE A 343 20.52 -7.74 -26.02
C ILE A 343 19.25 -8.53 -26.39
N ARG A 344 19.33 -9.85 -26.29
CA ARG A 344 18.22 -10.78 -26.47
C ARG A 344 18.16 -11.66 -25.25
N GLY A 345 17.10 -11.59 -24.49
CA GLY A 345 16.91 -12.34 -23.28
C GLY A 345 15.93 -11.64 -22.34
N PRO A 346 15.52 -12.29 -21.27
CA PRO A 346 14.67 -11.68 -20.27
C PRO A 346 15.37 -10.48 -19.63
N VAL A 347 14.59 -9.52 -19.20
CA VAL A 347 15.09 -8.33 -18.50
C VAL A 347 15.42 -8.71 -17.06
N LEU A 348 16.59 -8.35 -16.57
CA LEU A 348 16.94 -8.59 -15.17
C LEU A 348 16.04 -7.77 -14.24
N CYS A 349 15.42 -8.42 -13.25
CA CYS A 349 14.61 -7.79 -12.22
C CYS A 349 15.20 -8.11 -10.82
N LEU A 350 15.73 -7.07 -10.17
CA LEU A 350 16.27 -7.18 -8.82
C LEU A 350 15.15 -7.00 -7.81
N VAL A 351 14.75 -8.08 -7.13
CA VAL A 351 13.68 -8.07 -6.14
C VAL A 351 14.24 -8.25 -4.74
N GLY A 352 13.84 -7.40 -3.81
CA GLY A 352 14.27 -7.51 -2.42
C GLY A 352 13.89 -6.31 -1.57
N PRO A 353 14.10 -6.39 -0.26
CA PRO A 353 13.70 -5.33 0.66
C PRO A 353 14.40 -3.99 0.36
N PRO A 354 13.88 -2.87 0.88
CA PRO A 354 14.50 -1.57 0.68
C PRO A 354 15.86 -1.50 1.35
N GLY A 355 16.83 -0.87 0.64
CA GLY A 355 18.18 -0.63 1.19
C GLY A 355 19.16 -1.78 1.04
N VAL A 356 18.85 -2.83 0.25
CA VAL A 356 19.80 -3.94 -0.03
C VAL A 356 20.71 -3.68 -1.24
N GLY A 357 20.73 -2.46 -1.78
CA GLY A 357 21.68 -2.09 -2.83
C GLY A 357 21.19 -2.30 -4.27
N LYS A 358 19.90 -2.53 -4.53
CA LYS A 358 19.35 -2.74 -5.89
C LYS A 358 19.79 -1.67 -6.90
N THR A 359 19.64 -0.41 -6.53
CA THR A 359 20.00 0.73 -7.40
C THR A 359 21.50 0.84 -7.59
N SER A 360 22.31 0.63 -6.53
CA SER A 360 23.76 0.67 -6.63
C SER A 360 24.31 -0.50 -7.46
N LEU A 361 23.71 -1.69 -7.39
CA LEU A 361 24.06 -2.81 -8.29
C LEU A 361 23.83 -2.43 -9.76
N ALA A 362 22.73 -1.75 -10.07
CA ALA A 362 22.48 -1.27 -11.43
C ALA A 362 23.52 -0.24 -11.88
N GLU A 363 23.96 0.66 -11.01
CA GLU A 363 25.04 1.61 -11.30
C GLU A 363 26.38 0.89 -11.53
N SER A 364 26.70 -0.12 -10.74
CA SER A 364 27.91 -0.92 -10.91
C SER A 364 27.89 -1.74 -12.20
N ILE A 365 26.73 -2.32 -12.60
CA ILE A 365 26.57 -2.98 -13.90
C ILE A 365 26.77 -1.98 -15.05
N ALA A 366 26.25 -0.76 -14.93
CA ALA A 366 26.46 0.28 -15.94
C ALA A 366 27.94 0.66 -16.05
N SER A 367 28.65 0.79 -14.93
CA SER A 367 30.08 1.05 -14.89
C SER A 367 30.89 -0.10 -15.47
N ALA A 368 30.56 -1.34 -15.10
CA ALA A 368 31.20 -2.55 -15.59
C ALA A 368 31.07 -2.73 -17.12
N THR A 369 29.93 -2.35 -17.67
CA THR A 369 29.65 -2.42 -19.12
C THR A 369 30.03 -1.15 -19.88
N ASN A 370 30.54 -0.11 -19.19
CA ASN A 370 30.81 1.23 -19.72
C ASN A 370 29.59 1.84 -20.42
N ARG A 371 28.39 1.57 -19.92
CA ARG A 371 27.13 2.20 -20.35
C ARG A 371 26.83 3.41 -19.49
N LYS A 372 26.24 4.44 -20.08
CA LYS A 372 25.70 5.54 -19.27
C LYS A 372 24.48 5.05 -18.48
N PHE A 373 24.39 5.44 -17.23
CA PHE A 373 23.29 5.08 -16.34
C PHE A 373 22.16 6.10 -16.39
N VAL A 374 20.93 5.61 -16.49
CA VAL A 374 19.73 6.42 -16.37
C VAL A 374 18.69 5.71 -15.50
N ARG A 375 17.99 6.46 -14.66
CA ARG A 375 16.97 5.93 -13.75
C ARG A 375 15.63 6.60 -14.00
N MET A 376 14.58 5.79 -14.08
CA MET A 376 13.18 6.20 -14.10
C MET A 376 12.43 5.50 -12.97
N ALA A 377 11.86 6.28 -12.04
CA ALA A 377 10.99 5.74 -11.01
C ALA A 377 9.58 5.54 -11.58
N LEU A 378 9.04 4.35 -11.40
CA LEU A 378 7.71 3.94 -11.83
C LEU A 378 6.68 4.02 -10.68
N GLY A 379 7.14 4.22 -9.44
CA GLY A 379 6.27 4.36 -8.28
C GLY A 379 5.32 5.54 -8.43
N GLY A 380 4.01 5.26 -8.41
CA GLY A 380 2.95 6.25 -8.56
C GLY A 380 2.55 6.58 -10.00
N VAL A 381 3.18 5.98 -11.01
CA VAL A 381 2.76 6.07 -12.41
C VAL A 381 1.45 5.30 -12.59
N ARG A 382 0.45 5.94 -13.18
CA ARG A 382 -0.89 5.37 -13.40
C ARG A 382 -1.39 5.55 -14.83
N ASP A 383 -0.79 6.48 -15.58
CA ASP A 383 -1.17 6.84 -16.94
C ASP A 383 -0.11 6.33 -17.91
N GLU A 384 -0.53 5.59 -18.93
CA GLU A 384 0.30 5.12 -20.03
C GLU A 384 1.03 6.28 -20.74
N ALA A 385 0.39 7.44 -20.82
CA ALA A 385 0.95 8.63 -21.44
C ALA A 385 2.22 9.15 -20.71
N GLU A 386 2.44 8.80 -19.43
CA GLU A 386 3.71 9.10 -18.78
C GLU A 386 4.88 8.34 -19.41
N ILE A 387 4.65 7.15 -19.98
CA ILE A 387 5.67 6.33 -20.64
C ILE A 387 5.77 6.69 -22.11
N ARG A 388 4.63 6.73 -22.82
CA ARG A 388 4.53 6.92 -24.28
C ARG A 388 4.33 8.36 -24.73
N GLY A 389 4.14 9.32 -23.80
CA GLY A 389 3.87 10.71 -24.12
C GLY A 389 2.43 10.99 -24.54
N HIS A 390 2.10 12.27 -24.64
CA HIS A 390 0.81 12.73 -25.12
C HIS A 390 0.88 13.11 -26.59
N ARG A 391 -0.22 12.93 -27.31
CA ARG A 391 -0.32 13.40 -28.70
C ARG A 391 -0.04 14.90 -28.78
N ARG A 392 0.74 15.33 -29.77
CA ARG A 392 1.22 16.70 -29.94
C ARG A 392 0.15 17.77 -30.25
N THR A 393 -1.12 17.35 -30.41
CA THR A 393 -2.24 18.25 -30.68
C THR A 393 -2.52 19.24 -29.53
N TYR A 394 -2.00 18.98 -28.35
CA TYR A 394 -2.19 19.84 -27.17
C TYR A 394 -0.97 20.74 -26.93
N ILE A 395 -1.20 22.04 -26.70
CA ILE A 395 -0.14 22.96 -26.29
C ILE A 395 0.45 22.51 -24.96
N GLY A 396 1.79 22.37 -24.91
CA GLY A 396 2.49 21.88 -23.72
C GLY A 396 2.63 20.35 -23.65
N SER A 397 2.21 19.61 -24.68
CA SER A 397 2.50 18.17 -24.81
C SER A 397 4.01 17.93 -24.89
N MET A 398 4.45 16.79 -24.35
CA MET A 398 5.84 16.38 -24.32
C MET A 398 5.95 14.88 -24.64
N PRO A 399 7.12 14.41 -25.12
CA PRO A 399 7.41 12.99 -25.21
C PRO A 399 7.26 12.28 -23.87
N GLY A 400 7.07 10.98 -23.90
CA GLY A 400 7.05 10.15 -22.71
C GLY A 400 8.34 10.24 -21.91
N ARG A 401 8.27 9.92 -20.62
CA ARG A 401 9.43 9.97 -19.71
C ARG A 401 10.60 9.13 -20.21
N LEU A 402 10.33 8.05 -20.91
CA LEU A 402 11.36 7.20 -21.50
C LEU A 402 12.22 7.98 -22.50
N ILE A 403 11.60 8.61 -23.49
CA ILE A 403 12.28 9.45 -24.49
C ILE A 403 12.96 10.65 -23.85
N GLN A 404 12.31 11.33 -22.91
CA GLN A 404 12.91 12.44 -22.16
C GLN A 404 14.21 12.03 -21.45
N LYS A 405 14.23 10.84 -20.84
CA LYS A 405 15.41 10.32 -20.16
C LYS A 405 16.50 9.89 -21.16
N MET A 406 16.12 9.31 -22.30
CA MET A 406 17.05 8.99 -23.39
C MET A 406 17.73 10.25 -23.94
N THR A 407 16.96 11.31 -24.15
CA THR A 407 17.46 12.63 -24.57
C THR A 407 18.46 13.19 -23.55
N LYS A 408 18.11 13.14 -22.26
CA LYS A 408 18.98 13.64 -21.18
C LYS A 408 20.31 12.90 -21.09
N VAL A 409 20.32 11.57 -21.30
CA VAL A 409 21.56 10.77 -21.25
C VAL A 409 22.40 10.92 -22.52
N GLY A 410 21.81 11.27 -23.66
CA GLY A 410 22.45 11.60 -24.91
C GLY A 410 23.12 10.41 -25.62
N VAL A 411 22.74 9.17 -25.31
CA VAL A 411 23.19 7.94 -26.00
C VAL A 411 22.02 6.98 -26.16
N ARG A 412 22.00 6.22 -27.27
CA ARG A 412 20.94 5.25 -27.56
C ARG A 412 21.07 3.91 -26.83
N ASN A 413 22.24 3.64 -26.22
CA ASN A 413 22.58 2.36 -25.60
C ASN A 413 22.89 2.47 -24.08
N PRO A 414 22.13 3.22 -23.28
CA PRO A 414 22.37 3.31 -21.85
C PRO A 414 21.99 2.00 -21.13
N LEU A 415 22.35 1.91 -19.86
CA LEU A 415 21.64 1.04 -18.91
C LEU A 415 20.48 1.85 -18.33
N PHE A 416 19.26 1.39 -18.56
CA PHE A 416 18.03 2.04 -18.15
C PHE A 416 17.39 1.30 -16.98
N LEU A 417 17.45 1.90 -15.81
CA LEU A 417 16.86 1.36 -14.60
C LEU A 417 15.39 1.81 -14.46
N LEU A 418 14.48 0.86 -14.49
CA LEU A 418 13.06 1.00 -14.15
C LEU A 418 12.88 0.64 -12.67
N ASP A 419 12.75 1.65 -11.83
CA ASP A 419 12.78 1.48 -10.37
C ASP A 419 11.37 1.45 -9.78
N GLU A 420 11.15 0.58 -8.80
CA GLU A 420 9.88 0.39 -8.09
C GLU A 420 8.71 -0.04 -9.00
N ILE A 421 8.94 -1.06 -9.85
CA ILE A 421 7.92 -1.57 -10.79
C ILE A 421 6.66 -2.14 -10.09
N ASP A 422 6.80 -2.62 -8.86
CA ASP A 422 5.71 -3.12 -8.01
C ASP A 422 4.76 -2.04 -7.51
N LYS A 423 5.12 -0.77 -7.67
CA LYS A 423 4.31 0.37 -7.21
C LYS A 423 3.58 1.11 -8.34
N MET A 424 3.57 0.54 -9.52
CA MET A 424 2.71 1.03 -10.61
C MET A 424 1.25 0.71 -10.28
N GLY A 425 0.36 1.62 -10.64
CA GLY A 425 -1.07 1.41 -10.56
C GLY A 425 -1.70 1.48 -11.96
N SER A 426 -2.86 0.88 -12.14
CA SER A 426 -3.74 1.11 -13.28
C SER A 426 -4.94 1.93 -12.82
N ASP A 427 -5.44 2.83 -13.66
CA ASP A 427 -6.68 3.55 -13.45
C ASP A 427 -7.50 3.62 -14.75
N MET A 428 -8.63 4.30 -14.73
CA MET A 428 -9.50 4.45 -15.91
C MET A 428 -8.83 5.18 -17.10
N ARG A 429 -7.63 5.76 -16.93
CA ARG A 429 -6.91 6.50 -17.97
C ARG A 429 -5.91 5.65 -18.75
N GLY A 430 -5.61 4.46 -18.28
CA GLY A 430 -4.71 3.54 -18.96
C GLY A 430 -3.99 2.57 -18.03
N ASP A 431 -3.27 1.66 -18.65
CA ASP A 431 -2.42 0.68 -17.98
C ASP A 431 -0.95 0.87 -18.37
N PRO A 432 -0.12 1.49 -17.51
CA PRO A 432 1.31 1.66 -17.77
C PRO A 432 2.05 0.32 -17.97
N ALA A 433 1.52 -0.79 -17.41
CA ALA A 433 2.13 -2.09 -17.59
C ALA A 433 2.08 -2.53 -19.06
N SER A 434 1.00 -2.22 -19.79
CA SER A 434 0.86 -2.50 -21.21
C SER A 434 1.90 -1.75 -22.06
N ALA A 435 2.18 -0.48 -21.74
CA ALA A 435 3.26 0.25 -22.41
C ALA A 435 4.64 -0.35 -22.14
N LEU A 436 4.88 -0.83 -20.91
CA LEU A 436 6.15 -1.46 -20.56
C LEU A 436 6.33 -2.83 -21.22
N LEU A 437 5.26 -3.55 -21.53
CA LEU A 437 5.35 -4.81 -22.27
C LEU A 437 6.04 -4.62 -23.62
N GLU A 438 5.71 -3.56 -24.37
CA GLU A 438 6.36 -3.23 -25.63
C GLU A 438 7.82 -2.80 -25.44
N VAL A 439 8.09 -2.01 -24.39
CA VAL A 439 9.46 -1.55 -24.08
C VAL A 439 10.39 -2.68 -23.69
N LEU A 440 9.90 -3.66 -22.91
CA LEU A 440 10.71 -4.73 -22.34
C LEU A 440 10.77 -5.98 -23.21
N ASP A 441 9.91 -6.08 -24.24
CA ASP A 441 9.92 -7.19 -25.17
C ASP A 441 10.99 -7.00 -26.24
N PRO A 442 12.05 -7.85 -26.30
CA PRO A 442 13.10 -7.73 -27.31
C PRO A 442 12.61 -7.90 -28.76
N GLU A 443 11.43 -8.48 -28.97
CA GLU A 443 10.83 -8.66 -30.29
C GLU A 443 10.07 -7.41 -30.75
N GLN A 444 9.65 -6.54 -29.87
CA GLN A 444 8.84 -5.36 -30.16
C GLN A 444 9.57 -4.03 -29.93
N ASN A 445 10.55 -4.00 -29.02
CA ASN A 445 11.18 -2.77 -28.55
C ASN A 445 11.98 -2.00 -29.63
N HIS A 446 12.27 -2.62 -30.78
CA HIS A 446 12.93 -1.96 -31.92
C HIS A 446 11.99 -0.97 -32.63
N ASN A 447 10.67 -1.08 -32.44
CA ASN A 447 9.64 -0.23 -33.03
C ASN A 447 8.83 0.51 -31.94
N PHE A 448 9.48 0.90 -30.84
CA PHE A 448 8.79 1.64 -29.79
C PHE A 448 8.23 2.96 -30.32
N ASN A 449 6.92 3.14 -30.21
CA ASN A 449 6.23 4.32 -30.71
C ASN A 449 5.81 5.25 -29.57
N ASP A 450 6.47 6.42 -29.51
CA ASP A 450 6.07 7.50 -28.61
C ASP A 450 4.99 8.36 -29.29
N HIS A 451 3.88 8.61 -28.59
CA HIS A 451 2.73 9.31 -29.13
C HIS A 451 3.00 10.78 -29.48
N TYR A 452 4.04 11.40 -28.89
CA TYR A 452 4.45 12.75 -29.21
C TYR A 452 5.36 12.77 -30.44
N LEU A 453 6.34 11.86 -30.47
CA LEU A 453 7.28 11.78 -31.60
C LEU A 453 6.60 11.24 -32.85
N GLU A 454 5.63 10.33 -32.69
CA GLU A 454 4.91 9.67 -33.79
C GLU A 454 5.83 9.02 -34.84
N VAL A 455 7.02 8.64 -34.42
CA VAL A 455 8.04 7.90 -35.21
C VAL A 455 8.60 6.80 -34.31
N ASP A 456 8.96 5.68 -34.91
CA ASP A 456 9.51 4.56 -34.18
C ASP A 456 10.92 4.87 -33.66
N TYR A 457 11.17 4.53 -32.41
CA TYR A 457 12.47 4.65 -31.78
C TYR A 457 12.99 3.28 -31.38
N ASP A 458 14.19 2.94 -31.85
CA ASP A 458 14.80 1.63 -31.60
C ASP A 458 15.44 1.57 -30.22
N LEU A 459 14.81 0.81 -29.31
CA LEU A 459 15.27 0.55 -27.95
C LEU A 459 16.10 -0.73 -27.81
N SER A 460 16.39 -1.45 -28.90
CA SER A 460 17.05 -2.77 -28.87
C SER A 460 18.48 -2.74 -28.31
N ASP A 461 19.15 -1.59 -28.34
CA ASP A 461 20.49 -1.39 -27.77
C ASP A 461 20.48 -0.94 -26.30
N VAL A 462 19.29 -0.63 -25.75
CA VAL A 462 19.11 -0.23 -24.35
C VAL A 462 19.17 -1.48 -23.46
N MET A 463 19.99 -1.44 -22.44
CA MET A 463 19.99 -2.47 -21.41
C MET A 463 18.99 -2.09 -20.31
N PHE A 464 17.81 -2.68 -20.34
CA PHE A 464 16.82 -2.50 -19.30
C PHE A 464 17.13 -3.36 -18.08
N LEU A 465 16.91 -2.78 -16.90
CA LEU A 465 16.99 -3.44 -15.60
C LEU A 465 15.84 -2.93 -14.75
N CYS A 466 15.14 -3.83 -14.06
CA CYS A 466 14.03 -3.50 -13.19
C CYS A 466 14.41 -3.67 -11.73
N THR A 467 13.77 -2.90 -10.84
CA THR A 467 13.81 -3.15 -9.42
C THR A 467 12.41 -3.24 -8.84
N SER A 468 12.26 -4.10 -7.85
CA SER A 468 11.01 -4.26 -7.08
C SER A 468 11.33 -4.48 -5.60
N ASN A 469 10.40 -4.08 -4.72
CA ASN A 469 10.49 -4.42 -3.30
C ASN A 469 9.73 -5.71 -2.96
N SER A 470 8.78 -6.10 -3.79
CA SER A 470 7.93 -7.27 -3.61
C SER A 470 7.74 -8.03 -4.92
N MET A 471 7.17 -9.24 -4.86
CA MET A 471 6.80 -10.01 -6.05
C MET A 471 5.44 -9.58 -6.64
N ASN A 472 4.85 -8.49 -6.16
CA ASN A 472 3.59 -7.96 -6.66
C ASN A 472 3.81 -7.20 -7.98
N ILE A 473 4.24 -7.92 -9.00
CA ILE A 473 4.49 -7.44 -10.35
C ILE A 473 3.42 -8.03 -11.26
N PRO A 474 2.84 -7.26 -12.21
CA PRO A 474 1.89 -7.81 -13.16
C PRO A 474 2.44 -9.08 -13.86
N PRO A 475 1.68 -10.19 -13.90
CA PRO A 475 2.17 -11.47 -14.41
C PRO A 475 2.76 -11.38 -15.82
N ALA A 476 2.13 -10.60 -16.69
CA ALA A 476 2.59 -10.42 -18.07
C ALA A 476 3.99 -9.76 -18.17
N LEU A 477 4.34 -8.88 -17.23
CA LEU A 477 5.69 -8.31 -17.15
C LEU A 477 6.67 -9.32 -16.52
N LEU A 478 6.21 -10.07 -15.52
CA LEU A 478 7.03 -11.05 -14.81
C LEU A 478 7.53 -12.15 -15.77
N ASP A 479 6.70 -12.58 -16.74
CA ASP A 479 7.07 -13.58 -17.76
C ASP A 479 8.24 -13.12 -18.66
N ARG A 480 8.50 -11.82 -18.75
CA ARG A 480 9.60 -11.23 -19.53
C ARG A 480 10.83 -10.92 -18.70
N MET A 481 10.78 -11.25 -17.39
CA MET A 481 11.83 -10.90 -16.43
C MET A 481 12.54 -12.13 -15.89
N GLU A 482 13.84 -12.01 -15.77
CA GLU A 482 14.64 -12.92 -14.94
C GLU A 482 14.78 -12.32 -13.55
N VAL A 483 14.11 -12.94 -12.57
CA VAL A 483 14.06 -12.44 -11.20
C VAL A 483 15.29 -12.89 -10.43
N ILE A 484 16.06 -11.90 -9.95
CA ILE A 484 17.18 -12.12 -9.02
C ILE A 484 16.74 -11.60 -7.65
N ARG A 485 16.62 -12.50 -6.67
CA ARG A 485 16.22 -12.15 -5.33
C ARG A 485 17.41 -11.68 -4.51
N LEU A 486 17.33 -10.49 -3.94
CA LEU A 486 18.32 -9.95 -3.02
C LEU A 486 17.78 -10.17 -1.60
N PRO A 487 18.46 -11.00 -0.80
CA PRO A 487 18.08 -11.19 0.61
C PRO A 487 18.45 -9.97 1.45
N GLY A 488 17.95 -9.93 2.68
CA GLY A 488 18.42 -8.98 3.69
C GLY A 488 19.87 -9.32 4.12
N TYR A 489 20.57 -8.30 4.62
CA TYR A 489 21.93 -8.46 5.13
C TYR A 489 21.97 -8.99 6.56
N THR A 490 22.96 -9.84 6.85
CA THR A 490 23.33 -10.25 8.20
C THR A 490 23.93 -9.08 8.99
N GLU A 491 24.06 -9.21 10.31
CA GLU A 491 24.71 -8.21 11.15
C GLU A 491 26.16 -7.97 10.69
N ASP A 492 26.92 -9.05 10.42
CA ASP A 492 28.32 -8.96 9.98
C ASP A 492 28.45 -8.30 8.59
N GLU A 493 27.55 -8.64 7.66
CA GLU A 493 27.52 -7.97 6.36
C GLU A 493 27.22 -6.47 6.52
N LYS A 494 26.24 -6.10 7.35
CA LYS A 494 25.91 -4.68 7.64
C LYS A 494 27.09 -3.94 8.25
N ILE A 495 27.84 -4.57 9.17
CA ILE A 495 29.04 -3.99 9.77
C ILE A 495 30.08 -3.75 8.67
N ASN A 496 30.38 -4.75 7.85
CA ASN A 496 31.35 -4.62 6.76
C ASN A 496 30.95 -3.56 5.74
N ILE A 497 29.67 -3.52 5.36
CA ILE A 497 29.12 -2.49 4.46
C ILE A 497 29.26 -1.10 5.09
N ALA A 498 28.96 -0.97 6.39
CA ALA A 498 29.06 0.30 7.08
C ALA A 498 30.49 0.82 7.13
N VAL A 499 31.45 -0.06 7.45
CA VAL A 499 32.87 0.31 7.55
C VAL A 499 33.48 0.63 6.19
N LYS A 500 33.25 -0.23 5.20
CA LYS A 500 33.88 -0.11 3.88
C LYS A 500 33.27 0.97 3.01
N TYR A 501 31.92 1.15 3.06
CA TYR A 501 31.22 1.99 2.10
C TYR A 501 30.46 3.14 2.75
N LEU A 502 29.59 2.89 3.77
CA LEU A 502 28.69 3.91 4.28
C LEU A 502 29.39 5.00 5.06
N SER A 503 30.29 4.63 5.99
CA SER A 503 31.01 5.59 6.82
C SER A 503 31.88 6.53 5.98
N PRO A 504 32.75 6.05 5.06
CA PRO A 504 33.52 6.94 4.18
C PRO A 504 32.64 7.83 3.30
N LYS A 505 31.56 7.28 2.75
CA LYS A 505 30.60 8.01 1.94
C LYS A 505 29.95 9.14 2.72
N GLN A 506 29.46 8.86 3.93
CA GLN A 506 28.76 9.84 4.75
C GLN A 506 29.70 10.89 5.35
N ILE A 507 30.93 10.54 5.73
CA ILE A 507 31.97 11.46 6.15
C ILE A 507 32.22 12.49 5.03
N LYS A 508 32.45 12.02 3.80
CA LYS A 508 32.66 12.89 2.63
C LYS A 508 31.40 13.73 2.30
N ALA A 509 30.23 13.13 2.31
CA ALA A 509 28.98 13.80 1.98
C ALA A 509 28.59 14.92 2.96
N ASN A 510 28.99 14.81 4.22
CA ASN A 510 28.75 15.81 5.25
C ASN A 510 29.92 16.79 5.42
N GLY A 511 30.92 16.77 4.53
CA GLY A 511 32.02 17.74 4.49
C GLY A 511 33.12 17.52 5.53
N LEU A 512 33.16 16.38 6.21
CA LEU A 512 34.25 16.00 7.11
C LEU A 512 35.43 15.50 6.31
N LYS A 513 36.64 15.85 6.76
CA LYS A 513 37.92 15.36 6.19
C LYS A 513 38.24 13.97 6.71
N LYS A 514 39.03 13.23 5.96
CA LYS A 514 39.55 11.92 6.39
C LYS A 514 40.33 12.07 7.69
N GLY A 515 39.89 11.35 8.74
CA GLY A 515 40.52 11.38 10.07
C GLY A 515 39.89 12.34 11.08
N GLU A 516 38.86 13.15 10.71
CA GLU A 516 38.13 13.98 11.67
C GLU A 516 37.06 13.18 12.45
N LEU A 517 36.57 12.09 11.89
CA LEU A 517 35.62 11.18 12.54
C LEU A 517 36.07 9.72 12.33
N GLU A 518 36.07 8.98 13.40
CA GLU A 518 36.30 7.53 13.43
C GLU A 518 35.14 6.87 14.19
N ILE A 519 34.36 6.03 13.52
CA ILE A 519 33.27 5.28 14.14
C ILE A 519 33.76 3.85 14.38
N ASP A 520 33.82 3.45 15.64
CA ASP A 520 34.26 2.12 16.00
C ASP A 520 33.28 1.02 15.56
N VAL A 521 33.81 -0.18 15.33
CA VAL A 521 32.98 -1.36 14.96
C VAL A 521 31.94 -1.67 16.04
N SER A 522 32.32 -1.49 17.32
CA SER A 522 31.38 -1.64 18.44
C SER A 522 30.21 -0.67 18.34
N ALA A 523 30.45 0.59 17.97
CA ALA A 523 29.40 1.58 17.76
C ALA A 523 28.48 1.21 16.58
N ILE A 524 29.08 0.74 15.47
CA ILE A 524 28.28 0.30 14.31
C ILE A 524 27.37 -0.88 14.70
N ARG A 525 27.90 -1.84 15.45
CA ARG A 525 27.13 -2.99 15.97
C ARG A 525 25.97 -2.54 16.85
N ASP A 526 26.24 -1.60 17.75
CA ASP A 526 25.20 -1.05 18.63
C ASP A 526 24.17 -0.23 17.87
N ILE A 527 24.55 0.49 16.80
CA ILE A 527 23.59 1.18 15.91
C ILE A 527 22.67 0.15 15.25
N ILE A 528 23.22 -0.94 14.75
CA ILE A 528 22.44 -2.00 14.10
C ILE A 528 21.43 -2.60 15.09
N ARG A 529 21.86 -2.90 16.31
CA ARG A 529 21.08 -3.60 17.34
C ARG A 529 20.03 -2.72 18.02
N TYR A 530 20.36 -1.48 18.32
CA TYR A 530 19.55 -0.63 19.20
C TYR A 530 18.89 0.56 18.50
N TYR A 531 19.33 0.94 17.29
CA TYR A 531 18.82 2.12 16.59
C TYR A 531 18.20 1.83 15.23
N THR A 532 18.39 0.61 14.69
CA THR A 532 17.82 0.23 13.39
C THR A 532 17.08 -1.12 13.45
N ARG A 533 16.03 -1.25 12.66
CA ARG A 533 15.26 -2.50 12.46
C ARG A 533 14.90 -2.56 10.98
N GLU A 534 15.79 -3.14 10.18
CA GLU A 534 15.64 -3.20 8.72
C GLU A 534 16.43 -4.40 8.14
N ALA A 535 15.94 -4.91 6.99
CA ALA A 535 16.67 -5.94 6.24
C ALA A 535 17.90 -5.38 5.52
N GLY A 536 17.82 -4.16 5.00
CA GLY A 536 18.92 -3.46 4.32
C GLY A 536 19.78 -2.60 5.24
N VAL A 537 20.37 -1.54 4.68
CA VAL A 537 21.29 -0.63 5.38
C VAL A 537 20.88 0.85 5.29
N ARG A 538 19.64 1.15 4.85
CA ARG A 538 19.21 2.54 4.64
C ARG A 538 19.03 3.34 5.93
N SER A 539 18.50 2.72 6.99
CA SER A 539 18.38 3.35 8.30
C SER A 539 19.74 3.45 8.98
N LEU A 540 20.60 2.44 8.82
CA LEU A 540 21.98 2.47 9.29
C LEU A 540 22.73 3.65 8.66
N GLU A 541 22.65 3.85 7.35
CA GLU A 541 23.23 4.99 6.64
C GLU A 541 22.72 6.33 7.20
N ARG A 542 21.41 6.43 7.49
CA ARG A 542 20.82 7.64 8.11
C ARG A 542 21.34 7.91 9.51
N GLN A 543 21.55 6.87 10.33
CA GLN A 543 22.12 7.04 11.67
C GLN A 543 23.58 7.48 11.60
N ILE A 544 24.38 6.89 10.72
CA ILE A 544 25.76 7.31 10.46
C ILE A 544 25.81 8.78 10.00
N ALA A 545 24.93 9.15 9.05
CA ALA A 545 24.79 10.54 8.59
C ALA A 545 24.40 11.50 9.72
N LYS A 546 23.56 11.04 10.67
CA LYS A 546 23.18 11.85 11.85
C LYS A 546 24.37 12.09 12.77
N ILE A 547 25.21 11.09 13.00
CA ILE A 547 26.46 11.24 13.75
C ILE A 547 27.37 12.25 13.05
N CYS A 548 27.59 12.09 11.73
CA CYS A 548 28.42 13.03 10.96
C CYS A 548 27.94 14.48 11.09
N ARG A 549 26.63 14.73 10.96
CA ARG A 549 26.07 16.09 11.11
C ARG A 549 26.25 16.68 12.51
N LYS A 550 26.14 15.86 13.56
CA LYS A 550 26.37 16.35 14.93
C LYS A 550 27.82 16.68 15.16
N VAL A 551 28.74 15.85 14.69
CA VAL A 551 30.20 16.11 14.76
C VAL A 551 30.55 17.40 13.98
N VAL A 552 29.99 17.61 12.78
CA VAL A 552 30.17 18.87 12.04
C VAL A 552 29.68 20.07 12.85
N LYS A 553 28.51 19.93 13.53
CA LYS A 553 27.99 20.99 14.40
C LYS A 553 28.92 21.28 15.57
N GLU A 554 29.50 20.24 16.20
CA GLU A 554 30.45 20.38 17.31
C GLU A 554 31.77 21.02 16.87
N HIS A 555 32.20 20.76 15.64
CA HIS A 555 33.38 21.36 15.03
C HIS A 555 33.17 22.81 14.56
N ALA A 556 31.89 23.24 14.44
CA ALA A 556 31.57 24.58 13.97
C ALA A 556 32.11 25.65 14.93
N GLY A 557 33.04 26.47 14.44
CA GLY A 557 33.69 27.52 15.21
C GLY A 557 35.05 27.17 15.87
N LEU A 558 35.50 25.90 15.76
CA LEU A 558 36.81 25.49 16.28
C LEU A 558 37.92 25.77 15.25
N LYS A 559 39.03 26.41 15.68
CA LYS A 559 40.19 26.69 14.84
C LYS A 559 41.05 25.42 14.58
N GLN A 560 41.00 24.44 15.49
CA GLN A 560 41.63 23.14 15.35
C GLN A 560 40.57 22.06 15.60
N VAL A 561 40.45 21.13 14.66
CA VAL A 561 39.50 20.03 14.73
C VAL A 561 40.24 18.81 15.28
N ALA A 562 39.81 18.35 16.46
CA ALA A 562 40.29 17.10 17.03
C ALA A 562 39.60 15.90 16.38
N VAL A 563 40.29 14.76 16.32
CA VAL A 563 39.70 13.49 15.87
C VAL A 563 38.61 13.08 16.85
N VAL A 564 37.37 12.95 16.39
CA VAL A 564 36.28 12.43 17.21
C VAL A 564 36.18 10.92 17.00
N LYS A 565 36.39 10.15 18.08
CA LYS A 565 36.19 8.71 18.08
C LYS A 565 34.82 8.41 18.71
N VAL A 566 33.97 7.73 18.00
CA VAL A 566 32.62 7.35 18.47
C VAL A 566 32.61 5.86 18.79
N ALA A 567 32.56 5.53 20.08
CA ALA A 567 32.37 4.19 20.61
C ALA A 567 30.88 3.95 20.98
N GLY A 568 30.49 2.72 21.28
CA GLY A 568 29.15 2.33 21.64
C GLY A 568 28.53 3.14 22.78
N GLU A 569 29.31 3.45 23.82
CA GLU A 569 28.88 4.23 24.98
C GLU A 569 28.49 5.68 24.65
N GLN A 570 29.07 6.25 23.59
CA GLN A 570 28.81 7.64 23.19
C GLN A 570 27.61 7.79 22.26
N LEU A 571 27.02 6.69 21.82
CA LEU A 571 25.92 6.73 20.84
C LEU A 571 24.68 7.47 21.34
N GLU A 572 24.39 7.41 22.64
CA GLU A 572 23.24 8.14 23.20
C GLU A 572 23.40 9.65 23.07
N HIS A 573 24.61 10.16 23.13
CA HIS A 573 24.90 11.58 22.87
C HIS A 573 24.55 11.98 21.43
N TYR A 574 24.90 11.13 20.45
CA TYR A 574 24.67 11.44 19.03
C TYR A 574 23.29 11.04 18.53
N LEU A 575 22.75 9.91 18.97
CA LEU A 575 21.54 9.34 18.42
C LEU A 575 20.30 9.50 19.32
N GLY A 576 20.52 9.77 20.63
CA GLY A 576 19.49 9.78 21.67
C GLY A 576 19.28 8.39 22.26
N VAL A 577 18.21 8.23 23.05
CA VAL A 577 17.89 6.96 23.73
C VAL A 577 17.76 5.79 22.73
N ARG A 578 18.14 4.59 23.20
CA ARG A 578 18.00 3.36 22.43
C ARG A 578 16.55 3.13 22.04
N LYS A 579 16.28 2.86 20.76
CA LYS A 579 14.94 2.70 20.21
C LYS A 579 14.41 1.28 20.31
N PHE A 580 15.32 0.33 20.22
CA PHE A 580 15.00 -1.09 20.20
C PHE A 580 15.74 -1.80 21.33
N ARG A 581 15.15 -2.87 21.82
CA ARG A 581 15.82 -3.81 22.73
C ARG A 581 16.40 -4.94 21.88
N TYR A 582 17.64 -5.31 22.13
CA TYR A 582 18.31 -6.47 21.52
C TYR A 582 18.23 -7.65 22.48
N GLY A 583 18.03 -8.85 21.93
CA GLY A 583 17.90 -10.05 22.75
C GLY A 583 16.54 -10.16 23.43
N LEU A 584 15.47 -10.07 22.65
CA LEU A 584 14.08 -10.18 23.13
C LEU A 584 13.62 -11.64 23.38
N ALA A 585 14.51 -12.63 23.23
CA ALA A 585 14.23 -13.94 23.81
C ALA A 585 14.02 -13.75 25.30
N GLU A 586 12.86 -14.12 25.82
CA GLU A 586 12.60 -14.04 27.25
C GLU A 586 13.64 -14.84 28.03
N GLN A 587 14.01 -14.34 29.19
CA GLN A 587 15.06 -14.97 29.98
C GLN A 587 14.53 -16.16 30.79
N GLN A 588 13.24 -16.38 30.82
CA GLN A 588 12.59 -17.42 31.64
C GLN A 588 11.58 -18.21 30.81
N ASP A 589 11.55 -19.51 31.04
CA ASP A 589 10.57 -20.42 30.48
C ASP A 589 9.19 -20.09 31.04
N GLN A 590 8.20 -19.93 30.15
CA GLN A 590 6.86 -19.52 30.55
C GLN A 590 5.78 -20.48 30.06
N VAL A 591 4.70 -20.59 30.82
CA VAL A 591 3.53 -21.36 30.43
C VAL A 591 2.68 -20.55 29.45
N GLY A 592 2.31 -21.18 28.34
CA GLY A 592 1.43 -20.56 27.34
C GLY A 592 2.09 -19.53 26.45
N GLN A 593 3.42 -19.34 26.54
CA GLN A 593 4.12 -18.37 25.73
C GLN A 593 5.17 -19.03 24.84
N VAL A 594 5.12 -18.71 23.55
CA VAL A 594 6.00 -19.30 22.51
C VAL A 594 6.63 -18.19 21.68
N THR A 595 7.89 -18.34 21.34
CA THR A 595 8.57 -17.50 20.38
C THR A 595 8.42 -18.09 18.97
N GLY A 596 7.63 -17.43 18.13
CA GLY A 596 7.49 -17.71 16.70
C GLY A 596 8.47 -16.88 15.87
N LEU A 597 8.60 -17.22 14.59
CA LEU A 597 9.40 -16.50 13.61
C LEU A 597 8.52 -15.99 12.49
N ALA A 598 8.48 -14.68 12.30
CA ALA A 598 7.75 -14.01 11.24
C ALA A 598 8.71 -13.45 10.19
N TRP A 599 8.22 -13.34 8.97
CA TRP A 599 8.85 -12.61 7.87
C TRP A 599 8.01 -11.38 7.54
N THR A 600 8.67 -10.24 7.40
CA THR A 600 8.06 -8.96 7.06
C THR A 600 8.84 -8.29 5.92
N GLN A 601 8.28 -7.25 5.33
CA GLN A 601 8.97 -6.47 4.29
C GLN A 601 10.28 -5.82 4.78
N VAL A 602 10.47 -5.70 6.09
CA VAL A 602 11.70 -5.16 6.69
C VAL A 602 12.66 -6.25 7.16
N GLY A 603 12.33 -7.52 6.96
CA GLY A 603 13.14 -8.68 7.31
C GLY A 603 12.44 -9.63 8.28
N GLY A 604 13.19 -10.57 8.85
CA GLY A 604 12.65 -11.48 9.86
C GLY A 604 12.52 -10.83 11.22
N GLU A 605 11.49 -11.25 11.98
CA GLU A 605 11.18 -10.78 13.34
C GLU A 605 10.81 -11.93 14.27
N LEU A 606 11.10 -11.76 15.58
CA LEU A 606 10.56 -12.64 16.61
C LEU A 606 9.10 -12.25 16.88
N LEU A 607 8.24 -13.25 16.96
CA LEU A 607 6.81 -13.08 17.20
C LEU A 607 6.45 -13.79 18.50
N THR A 608 6.02 -13.06 19.50
CA THR A 608 5.49 -13.66 20.72
C THR A 608 4.07 -14.16 20.47
N ILE A 609 3.80 -15.40 20.86
CA ILE A 609 2.49 -16.03 20.80
C ILE A 609 2.12 -16.40 22.24
N GLU A 610 1.03 -15.84 22.74
CA GLU A 610 0.54 -16.09 24.07
C GLU A 610 -0.78 -16.88 24.03
N ALA A 611 -0.93 -17.88 24.87
CA ALA A 611 -2.15 -18.61 25.05
C ALA A 611 -2.54 -18.61 26.54
N ALA A 612 -3.78 -18.28 26.80
CA ALA A 612 -4.38 -18.34 28.12
C ALA A 612 -5.60 -19.25 28.11
N VAL A 613 -5.79 -19.99 29.19
CA VAL A 613 -6.92 -20.90 29.37
C VAL A 613 -7.65 -20.50 30.65
N ILE A 614 -8.94 -20.20 30.52
CA ILE A 614 -9.79 -19.79 31.63
C ILE A 614 -11.04 -20.67 31.71
N PRO A 615 -11.68 -20.84 32.87
CA PRO A 615 -12.97 -21.49 32.96
C PRO A 615 -14.00 -20.77 32.09
N GLY A 616 -14.77 -21.50 31.27
CA GLY A 616 -15.69 -20.88 30.32
C GLY A 616 -16.63 -21.88 29.67
N LYS A 617 -17.10 -21.54 28.47
CA LYS A 617 -18.07 -22.31 27.67
C LYS A 617 -17.47 -22.83 26.35
N GLY A 618 -16.15 -22.90 26.26
CA GLY A 618 -15.46 -23.41 25.07
C GLY A 618 -15.21 -22.36 24.00
N GLN A 619 -15.21 -21.08 24.30
CA GLN A 619 -14.94 -20.03 23.34
C GLN A 619 -13.45 -20.00 22.94
N LEU A 620 -13.18 -19.81 21.64
CA LEU A 620 -11.85 -19.53 21.10
C LEU A 620 -11.73 -18.04 20.80
N ILE A 621 -11.06 -17.32 21.69
CA ILE A 621 -10.85 -15.86 21.59
C ILE A 621 -9.52 -15.61 20.87
N LYS A 622 -9.52 -14.70 19.93
CA LYS A 622 -8.36 -14.38 19.08
C LYS A 622 -8.13 -12.87 19.10
N THR A 623 -6.94 -12.42 19.44
CA THR A 623 -6.60 -10.99 19.47
C THR A 623 -5.17 -10.73 18.98
N GLY A 624 -4.88 -9.52 18.49
CA GLY A 624 -3.54 -9.12 18.03
C GLY A 624 -3.48 -8.64 16.57
N SER A 625 -4.60 -8.16 16.00
CA SER A 625 -4.68 -7.71 14.59
C SER A 625 -4.30 -8.82 13.60
N LEU A 626 -4.99 -9.95 13.71
CA LEU A 626 -4.73 -11.17 12.94
C LEU A 626 -5.53 -11.17 11.64
N GLY A 627 -4.88 -11.50 10.53
CA GLY A 627 -5.54 -11.73 9.24
C GLY A 627 -6.23 -13.09 9.16
N ASP A 628 -6.99 -13.31 8.10
CA ASP A 628 -7.86 -14.49 7.93
C ASP A 628 -7.07 -15.81 7.94
N VAL A 629 -5.93 -15.87 7.24
CA VAL A 629 -5.09 -17.08 7.17
C VAL A 629 -4.56 -17.45 8.56
N MET A 630 -4.22 -16.46 9.37
CA MET A 630 -3.74 -16.70 10.73
C MET A 630 -4.88 -17.18 11.65
N VAL A 631 -6.08 -16.64 11.46
CA VAL A 631 -7.30 -17.08 12.18
C VAL A 631 -7.67 -18.54 11.85
N GLU A 632 -7.55 -18.92 10.58
CA GLU A 632 -7.71 -20.32 10.15
C GLU A 632 -6.66 -21.24 10.78
N SER A 633 -5.41 -20.79 10.80
CA SER A 633 -4.28 -21.52 11.39
C SER A 633 -4.49 -21.79 12.90
N ILE A 634 -5.03 -20.81 13.65
CA ILE A 634 -5.40 -20.97 15.06
C ILE A 634 -6.50 -22.06 15.21
N THR A 635 -7.49 -22.05 14.34
CA THR A 635 -8.57 -23.02 14.35
C THR A 635 -8.08 -24.44 14.04
N ALA A 636 -7.16 -24.56 13.09
CA ALA A 636 -6.47 -25.81 12.78
C ALA A 636 -5.65 -26.33 13.97
N ALA A 637 -4.87 -25.44 14.62
CA ALA A 637 -4.09 -25.78 15.80
C ALA A 637 -4.97 -26.29 16.95
N GLN A 638 -6.09 -25.62 17.23
CA GLN A 638 -7.04 -26.09 18.24
C GLN A 638 -7.61 -27.49 17.92
N THR A 639 -7.90 -27.72 16.65
CA THR A 639 -8.39 -29.03 16.18
C THR A 639 -7.34 -30.14 16.41
N VAL A 640 -6.07 -29.85 16.13
CA VAL A 640 -4.94 -30.75 16.39
C VAL A 640 -4.81 -31.07 17.88
N VAL A 641 -4.91 -30.05 18.75
CA VAL A 641 -4.89 -30.27 20.22
C VAL A 641 -6.06 -31.12 20.66
N ARG A 642 -7.27 -30.87 20.15
CA ARG A 642 -8.45 -31.67 20.46
C ARG A 642 -8.28 -33.12 20.05
N SER A 643 -7.77 -33.37 18.87
CA SER A 643 -7.56 -34.75 18.37
C SER A 643 -6.52 -35.52 19.18
N ARG A 644 -5.58 -34.84 19.83
CA ARG A 644 -4.50 -35.39 20.65
C ARG A 644 -4.71 -35.17 22.16
N ALA A 645 -5.85 -34.63 22.59
CA ALA A 645 -6.07 -34.22 23.97
C ALA A 645 -5.66 -35.35 24.96
N ARG A 646 -6.06 -36.59 24.71
CA ARG A 646 -5.78 -37.72 25.58
C ARG A 646 -4.28 -38.05 25.70
N SER A 647 -3.57 -38.10 24.57
CA SER A 647 -2.12 -38.37 24.56
C SER A 647 -1.30 -37.22 25.18
N LEU A 648 -1.87 -36.00 25.19
CA LEU A 648 -1.29 -34.82 25.81
C LEU A 648 -1.71 -34.61 27.27
N GLY A 649 -2.42 -35.52 27.87
CA GLY A 649 -2.89 -35.37 29.26
C GLY A 649 -3.97 -34.31 29.46
N ILE A 650 -4.65 -33.90 28.40
CA ILE A 650 -5.68 -32.87 28.39
C ILE A 650 -7.06 -33.53 28.47
N ALA A 651 -7.93 -33.01 29.31
CA ALA A 651 -9.32 -33.50 29.42
C ALA A 651 -10.03 -33.37 28.06
N ALA A 652 -10.75 -34.43 27.64
CA ALA A 652 -11.40 -34.47 26.32
C ALA A 652 -12.47 -33.38 26.14
N ASP A 653 -13.07 -32.96 27.23
CA ASP A 653 -14.13 -31.95 27.29
C ASP A 653 -13.62 -30.48 27.51
N PHE A 654 -12.30 -30.25 27.43
CA PHE A 654 -11.72 -28.94 27.65
C PHE A 654 -12.36 -27.87 26.74
N HIS A 655 -12.71 -28.26 25.52
CA HIS A 655 -13.31 -27.38 24.51
C HIS A 655 -14.78 -27.01 24.80
N GLU A 656 -15.40 -27.56 25.84
CA GLU A 656 -16.74 -27.22 26.31
C GLU A 656 -16.72 -26.49 27.65
N LYS A 657 -15.65 -26.66 28.43
CA LYS A 657 -15.56 -26.18 29.82
C LYS A 657 -14.51 -25.08 30.02
N ARG A 658 -13.67 -24.82 29.03
CA ARG A 658 -12.62 -23.84 29.14
C ARG A 658 -12.59 -22.97 27.89
N ASP A 659 -12.57 -21.65 28.09
CA ASP A 659 -12.30 -20.71 27.01
C ASP A 659 -10.79 -20.63 26.80
N THR A 660 -10.39 -20.62 25.52
CA THR A 660 -9.00 -20.50 25.12
C THR A 660 -8.80 -19.17 24.43
N HIS A 661 -7.81 -18.41 24.87
CA HIS A 661 -7.50 -17.11 24.29
C HIS A 661 -6.08 -17.15 23.73
N ILE A 662 -5.95 -16.90 22.43
CA ILE A 662 -4.65 -16.70 21.76
C ILE A 662 -4.49 -15.22 21.49
N HIS A 663 -3.36 -14.67 21.94
CA HIS A 663 -3.00 -13.29 21.77
C HIS A 663 -1.63 -13.18 21.10
N MET A 664 -1.50 -12.28 20.13
CA MET A 664 -0.20 -11.88 19.58
C MET A 664 0.02 -10.40 19.85
N PRO A 665 0.93 -10.05 20.76
CA PRO A 665 1.26 -8.66 21.09
C PRO A 665 1.61 -7.80 19.88
N GLU A 666 1.70 -6.48 20.07
CA GLU A 666 1.89 -5.48 19.00
C GLU A 666 0.71 -5.38 18.02
N GLY A 667 -0.50 -5.15 18.54
CA GLY A 667 -1.74 -5.05 17.77
C GLY A 667 -1.78 -3.93 16.72
N ALA A 668 -0.86 -2.97 16.77
CA ALA A 668 -0.72 -1.93 15.76
C ALA A 668 -0.15 -2.44 14.42
N THR A 669 0.46 -3.63 14.41
CA THR A 669 1.03 -4.26 13.21
C THR A 669 0.13 -5.41 12.78
N PRO A 670 -0.52 -5.35 11.61
CA PRO A 670 -1.28 -6.48 11.09
C PRO A 670 -0.39 -7.70 10.88
N LYS A 671 -0.88 -8.87 11.27
CA LYS A 671 -0.16 -10.15 11.16
C LYS A 671 -1.03 -11.13 10.39
N ASP A 672 -0.46 -11.72 9.33
CA ASP A 672 -1.13 -12.75 8.55
C ASP A 672 -0.15 -13.79 8.03
N GLY A 673 -0.62 -15.01 7.89
CA GLY A 673 0.14 -16.12 7.34
C GLY A 673 0.06 -17.43 8.15
N PRO A 674 0.27 -18.59 7.50
CA PRO A 674 0.08 -19.91 8.13
C PRO A 674 1.27 -20.35 8.97
N SER A 675 2.43 -19.70 8.85
CA SER A 675 3.72 -20.20 9.39
C SER A 675 3.87 -20.15 10.92
N ALA A 676 2.87 -19.61 11.64
CA ALA A 676 2.83 -19.60 13.10
C ALA A 676 2.05 -20.81 13.68
N GLY A 677 1.51 -21.70 12.85
CA GLY A 677 0.60 -22.79 13.25
C GLY A 677 1.17 -23.70 14.33
N ILE A 678 2.43 -24.14 14.18
CA ILE A 678 3.08 -24.97 15.20
C ILE A 678 3.29 -24.23 16.52
N GLY A 679 3.59 -22.91 16.45
CA GLY A 679 3.75 -22.07 17.64
C GLY A 679 2.42 -21.90 18.40
N MET A 680 1.32 -21.69 17.68
CA MET A 680 -0.02 -21.59 18.26
C MET A 680 -0.44 -22.90 18.92
N CYS A 681 -0.18 -24.03 18.24
CA CYS A 681 -0.45 -25.37 18.79
C CYS A 681 0.35 -25.60 20.08
N THR A 682 1.65 -25.28 20.07
CA THR A 682 2.54 -25.44 21.22
C THR A 682 2.12 -24.53 22.39
N ALA A 683 1.72 -23.28 22.11
CA ALA A 683 1.22 -22.38 23.15
C ALA A 683 -0.07 -22.88 23.80
N LEU A 684 -1.00 -23.40 23.01
CA LEU A 684 -2.25 -24.02 23.50
C LEU A 684 -1.95 -25.25 24.34
N VAL A 685 -1.08 -26.15 23.90
CA VAL A 685 -0.70 -27.35 24.66
C VAL A 685 -0.06 -26.95 25.99
N SER A 686 0.91 -26.01 25.94
CA SER A 686 1.55 -25.51 27.17
C SER A 686 0.54 -24.92 28.16
N ALA A 687 -0.38 -24.04 27.68
CA ALA A 687 -1.40 -23.43 28.51
C ALA A 687 -2.39 -24.46 29.12
N LEU A 688 -2.75 -25.51 28.37
CA LEU A 688 -3.68 -26.55 28.83
C LEU A 688 -3.03 -27.55 29.78
N THR A 689 -1.75 -27.87 29.55
CA THR A 689 -0.97 -28.84 30.37
C THR A 689 -0.22 -28.17 31.51
N GLN A 690 -0.11 -26.86 31.54
CA GLN A 690 0.70 -26.06 32.47
C GLN A 690 2.21 -26.38 32.41
N ILE A 691 2.68 -26.90 31.28
CA ILE A 691 4.10 -27.20 31.04
C ILE A 691 4.75 -25.94 30.40
N PRO A 692 5.83 -25.40 31.01
CA PRO A 692 6.50 -24.23 30.44
C PRO A 692 7.16 -24.55 29.09
N VAL A 693 7.15 -23.55 28.22
CA VAL A 693 7.88 -23.58 26.95
C VAL A 693 9.26 -23.01 27.17
N ARG A 694 10.26 -23.62 26.59
CA ARG A 694 11.65 -23.18 26.68
C ARG A 694 11.86 -21.82 25.99
N ALA A 695 12.40 -20.86 26.73
CA ALA A 695 12.63 -19.49 26.26
C ALA A 695 13.71 -19.39 25.16
N ASP A 696 14.65 -20.36 25.13
CA ASP A 696 15.73 -20.41 24.15
C ASP A 696 15.33 -21.07 22.82
N VAL A 697 14.05 -21.45 22.67
CA VAL A 697 13.51 -22.12 21.48
C VAL A 697 12.61 -21.16 20.70
N ALA A 698 12.85 -21.04 19.40
CA ALA A 698 11.90 -20.42 18.48
C ALA A 698 11.44 -21.42 17.41
N MET A 699 10.28 -21.18 16.84
CA MET A 699 9.73 -22.11 15.87
C MET A 699 8.98 -21.43 14.73
N THR A 700 8.93 -22.11 13.58
CA THR A 700 8.13 -21.71 12.44
C THR A 700 7.67 -22.97 11.67
N GLY A 701 6.42 -22.98 11.25
CA GLY A 701 5.85 -24.09 10.49
C GLY A 701 4.34 -23.94 10.36
N GLU A 702 3.80 -24.30 9.21
CA GLU A 702 2.38 -24.46 9.01
C GLU A 702 1.93 -25.82 9.57
N ILE A 703 0.73 -25.90 10.12
CA ILE A 703 0.21 -27.10 10.71
C ILE A 703 -1.03 -27.62 9.97
N THR A 704 -1.05 -28.88 9.62
CA THR A 704 -2.25 -29.55 9.09
C THR A 704 -3.14 -30.09 10.22
N LEU A 705 -4.40 -30.43 9.91
CA LEU A 705 -5.32 -31.05 10.87
C LEU A 705 -4.82 -32.40 11.42
N ARG A 706 -3.90 -33.06 10.71
CA ARG A 706 -3.25 -34.29 11.15
C ARG A 706 -2.02 -34.03 12.06
N GLY A 707 -1.62 -32.77 12.21
CA GLY A 707 -0.43 -32.37 12.96
C GLY A 707 0.88 -32.50 12.18
N GLN A 708 0.83 -32.67 10.85
CA GLN A 708 1.99 -32.59 9.99
C GLN A 708 2.44 -31.14 9.86
N VAL A 709 3.75 -30.93 9.87
CA VAL A 709 4.40 -29.64 9.73
C VAL A 709 4.78 -29.44 8.27
N LEU A 710 4.25 -28.38 7.64
CA LEU A 710 4.49 -28.06 6.23
C LEU A 710 5.53 -26.96 6.06
N ALA A 711 6.12 -26.91 4.87
CA ALA A 711 7.14 -25.92 4.50
C ALA A 711 6.63 -24.48 4.56
N ILE A 712 7.55 -23.56 4.86
CA ILE A 712 7.30 -22.12 4.96
C ILE A 712 8.25 -21.33 4.07
N GLY A 713 7.88 -20.09 3.78
CA GLY A 713 8.74 -19.15 3.08
C GLY A 713 9.57 -18.28 4.03
N GLY A 714 10.66 -17.69 3.49
CA GLY A 714 11.50 -16.71 4.18
C GLY A 714 12.32 -17.32 5.32
N LEU A 715 12.80 -18.56 5.16
CA LEU A 715 13.57 -19.24 6.21
C LEU A 715 14.84 -18.47 6.56
N LYS A 716 15.56 -17.93 5.57
CA LYS A 716 16.79 -17.16 5.78
C LYS A 716 16.57 -15.98 6.73
N GLU A 717 15.57 -15.15 6.45
CA GLU A 717 15.23 -13.98 7.25
C GLU A 717 14.79 -14.38 8.66
N LYS A 718 14.04 -15.47 8.79
CA LYS A 718 13.57 -16.01 10.07
C LYS A 718 14.74 -16.50 10.94
N LEU A 719 15.70 -17.23 10.37
CA LEU A 719 16.89 -17.68 11.09
C LEU A 719 17.80 -16.51 11.49
N LEU A 720 17.92 -15.50 10.62
CA LEU A 720 18.63 -14.26 10.96
C LEU A 720 17.96 -13.50 12.12
N ALA A 721 16.63 -13.52 12.20
CA ALA A 721 15.90 -12.93 13.32
C ALA A 721 16.11 -13.72 14.60
N ALA A 722 16.07 -15.05 14.55
CA ALA A 722 16.33 -15.91 15.69
C ALA A 722 17.74 -15.69 16.25
N HIS A 723 18.74 -15.67 15.38
CA HIS A 723 20.13 -15.40 15.76
C HIS A 723 20.29 -14.02 16.41
N ARG A 724 19.72 -12.96 15.80
CA ARG A 724 19.72 -11.61 16.40
C ARG A 724 19.00 -11.55 17.75
N GLY A 725 17.93 -12.33 17.90
CA GLY A 725 17.14 -12.41 19.15
C GLY A 725 17.81 -13.18 20.26
N GLY A 726 18.98 -13.82 20.02
CA GLY A 726 19.67 -14.63 21.02
C GLY A 726 19.08 -16.01 21.24
N ILE A 727 18.22 -16.50 20.34
CA ILE A 727 17.66 -17.85 20.33
C ILE A 727 18.81 -18.85 20.12
N LYS A 728 18.74 -19.99 20.79
CA LYS A 728 19.71 -21.07 20.66
C LYS A 728 19.21 -22.19 19.75
N THR A 729 17.95 -22.55 19.86
CA THR A 729 17.34 -23.65 19.12
C THR A 729 16.21 -23.14 18.23
N VAL A 730 16.24 -23.53 16.97
CA VAL A 730 15.18 -23.17 16.02
C VAL A 730 14.56 -24.43 15.42
N ILE A 731 13.25 -24.55 15.55
CA ILE A 731 12.47 -25.64 14.97
C ILE A 731 11.96 -25.20 13.60
N ILE A 732 12.26 -26.00 12.57
CA ILE A 732 11.87 -25.75 11.19
C ILE A 732 11.18 -26.96 10.59
N PRO A 733 10.35 -26.83 9.54
CA PRO A 733 9.83 -27.96 8.81
C PRO A 733 10.93 -28.77 8.12
N GLU A 734 10.80 -30.09 8.08
CA GLU A 734 11.76 -31.01 7.41
C GLU A 734 11.97 -30.61 5.94
N GLU A 735 10.92 -30.24 5.24
CA GLU A 735 10.99 -29.83 3.83
C GLU A 735 11.86 -28.59 3.58
N ASN A 736 12.04 -27.73 4.59
CA ASN A 736 12.89 -26.54 4.48
C ASN A 736 14.38 -26.84 4.73
N VAL A 737 14.78 -28.07 4.98
CA VAL A 737 16.22 -28.45 5.10
C VAL A 737 16.97 -28.09 3.81
N ARG A 738 16.32 -28.17 2.66
CA ARG A 738 16.90 -27.76 1.37
C ARG A 738 17.32 -26.30 1.35
N ASP A 739 16.57 -25.43 2.05
CA ASP A 739 16.78 -23.99 2.06
C ASP A 739 17.95 -23.60 2.98
N LEU A 740 18.46 -24.53 3.81
CA LEU A 740 19.64 -24.31 4.65
C LEU A 740 20.93 -24.09 3.84
N LYS A 741 20.93 -24.43 2.56
CA LYS A 741 22.07 -24.15 1.67
C LYS A 741 22.30 -22.64 1.49
N GLU A 742 21.24 -21.84 1.55
CA GLU A 742 21.28 -20.39 1.41
C GLU A 742 21.66 -19.67 2.71
N ILE A 743 21.78 -20.40 3.82
CA ILE A 743 22.07 -19.82 5.13
C ILE A 743 23.59 -19.74 5.35
N PRO A 744 24.10 -18.57 5.77
CA PRO A 744 25.51 -18.40 6.09
C PRO A 744 26.00 -19.39 7.16
N GLU A 745 27.22 -19.90 6.99
CA GLU A 745 27.79 -20.92 7.88
C GLU A 745 27.91 -20.48 9.35
N ASN A 746 28.23 -19.21 9.61
CA ASN A 746 28.28 -18.68 10.97
C ASN A 746 26.92 -18.80 11.68
N ILE A 747 25.82 -18.55 10.99
CA ILE A 747 24.46 -18.70 11.54
C ILE A 747 24.15 -20.16 11.85
N LYS A 748 24.53 -21.07 10.95
CA LYS A 748 24.31 -22.51 11.15
C LYS A 748 25.14 -23.07 12.32
N GLN A 749 26.29 -22.49 12.59
CA GLN A 749 27.14 -22.87 13.73
C GLN A 749 26.62 -22.36 15.07
N ASP A 750 26.02 -21.17 15.07
CA ASP A 750 25.50 -20.52 16.28
C ASP A 750 24.11 -21.01 16.70
N LEU A 751 23.32 -21.55 15.75
CA LEU A 751 21.96 -22.01 15.97
C LEU A 751 21.85 -23.54 15.91
N GLN A 752 21.21 -24.15 16.88
CA GLN A 752 20.77 -25.53 16.79
C GLN A 752 19.49 -25.63 15.96
N ILE A 753 19.60 -25.93 14.68
CA ILE A 753 18.46 -26.07 13.78
C ILE A 753 17.90 -27.48 13.88
N LYS A 754 16.62 -27.61 14.24
CA LYS A 754 15.89 -28.87 14.44
C LYS A 754 14.81 -29.03 13.37
N PRO A 755 15.05 -29.83 12.31
CA PRO A 755 14.03 -30.18 11.36
C PRO A 755 13.00 -31.13 12.01
N VAL A 756 11.71 -30.88 11.76
CA VAL A 756 10.59 -31.69 12.28
C VAL A 756 9.55 -31.94 11.20
N LYS A 757 8.87 -33.07 11.31
CA LYS A 757 7.81 -33.47 10.41
C LYS A 757 6.42 -33.46 11.07
N TRP A 758 6.38 -33.71 12.37
CA TRP A 758 5.16 -33.78 13.15
C TRP A 758 5.16 -32.86 14.35
N ILE A 759 4.00 -32.38 14.74
CA ILE A 759 3.83 -31.51 15.92
C ILE A 759 4.32 -32.18 17.22
N ASP A 760 4.24 -33.49 17.30
CA ASP A 760 4.68 -34.25 18.45
C ASP A 760 6.20 -34.09 18.69
N GLU A 761 7.00 -34.03 17.62
CA GLU A 761 8.42 -33.73 17.67
C GLU A 761 8.69 -32.26 18.13
N VAL A 762 7.83 -31.32 17.69
CA VAL A 762 7.91 -29.91 18.11
C VAL A 762 7.71 -29.83 19.61
N LEU A 763 6.67 -30.48 20.15
CA LEU A 763 6.35 -30.46 21.58
C LEU A 763 7.48 -31.06 22.43
N GLN A 764 8.11 -32.15 21.96
CA GLN A 764 9.26 -32.77 22.66
C GLN A 764 10.48 -31.82 22.78
N ILE A 765 10.70 -30.97 21.77
CA ILE A 765 11.82 -30.03 21.77
C ILE A 765 11.48 -28.73 22.53
N ALA A 766 10.25 -28.24 22.36
CA ALA A 766 9.85 -26.93 22.84
C ALA A 766 9.40 -26.89 24.29
N LEU A 767 8.79 -27.95 24.80
CA LEU A 767 8.35 -28.05 26.20
C LEU A 767 9.49 -28.49 27.11
N GLN A 768 9.47 -28.06 28.38
CA GLN A 768 10.49 -28.46 29.36
C GLN A 768 10.49 -29.96 29.61
N TYR A 769 9.31 -30.59 29.59
CA TYR A 769 9.12 -32.02 29.70
C TYR A 769 7.91 -32.47 28.91
N ALA A 770 7.85 -33.76 28.56
CA ALA A 770 6.77 -34.29 27.74
C ALA A 770 5.46 -34.36 28.55
N PRO A 771 4.30 -34.06 27.94
CA PRO A 771 3.00 -34.28 28.58
C PRO A 771 2.79 -35.76 28.94
N GLU A 772 2.21 -36.04 30.10
CA GLU A 772 1.86 -37.40 30.50
C GLU A 772 0.47 -37.75 29.98
N PRO A 773 0.32 -38.82 29.18
CA PRO A 773 -0.98 -39.23 28.66
C PRO A 773 -1.98 -39.56 29.77
N LEU A 774 -3.26 -39.23 29.56
CA LEU A 774 -4.32 -39.65 30.46
C LEU A 774 -4.47 -41.19 30.38
N PRO A 775 -4.66 -41.88 31.55
CA PRO A 775 -4.84 -43.31 31.57
C PRO A 775 -6.05 -43.73 30.74
N ASP A 776 -5.97 -44.94 30.16
CA ASP A 776 -7.08 -45.52 29.41
C ASP A 776 -8.25 -45.78 30.38
N VAL A 777 -9.22 -44.90 30.40
CA VAL A 777 -10.52 -45.18 31.00
C VAL A 777 -11.22 -46.17 30.06
N ALA A 778 -11.32 -47.41 30.49
CA ALA A 778 -12.18 -48.38 29.80
C ALA A 778 -13.56 -47.72 29.64
N PRO A 779 -14.22 -47.82 28.47
CA PRO A 779 -15.55 -47.27 28.32
C PRO A 779 -16.46 -47.83 29.39
N GLU A 780 -16.94 -47.02 30.35
CA GLU A 780 -18.07 -47.40 31.19
C GLU A 780 -19.22 -47.72 30.24
N ILE A 781 -19.51 -49.01 30.16
CA ILE A 781 -20.74 -49.51 29.54
C ILE A 781 -21.85 -48.95 30.40
N VAL A 782 -22.43 -47.83 30.03
CA VAL A 782 -23.69 -47.37 30.61
C VAL A 782 -24.72 -48.43 30.28
N ALA A 783 -24.92 -49.34 31.22
CA ALA A 783 -26.05 -50.28 31.18
C ALA A 783 -27.32 -49.41 31.17
N LYS A 784 -27.96 -49.35 30.03
CA LYS A 784 -29.33 -48.82 29.93
C LYS A 784 -30.19 -49.76 30.74
N ASP A 785 -30.63 -49.38 31.93
CA ASP A 785 -31.75 -49.93 32.64
C ASP A 785 -33.00 -49.83 31.74
N GLU A 786 -33.30 -50.88 31.02
CA GLU A 786 -34.62 -51.11 30.44
C GLU A 786 -35.63 -51.38 31.55
N LYS A 787 -36.25 -50.31 32.06
CA LYS A 787 -37.56 -50.45 32.71
C LYS A 787 -38.59 -50.75 31.62
N ARG A 788 -38.98 -52.01 31.56
CA ARG A 788 -40.21 -52.42 30.93
C ARG A 788 -41.38 -51.81 31.73
N ASP A 789 -42.10 -50.92 31.04
CA ASP A 789 -43.52 -50.74 31.38
C ASP A 789 -44.35 -51.30 30.23
N SER A 790 -45.03 -52.38 30.58
CA SER A 790 -46.13 -52.96 29.84
C SER A 790 -47.37 -52.05 30.04
N ASP A 791 -47.95 -51.57 29.01
CA ASP A 791 -49.40 -51.62 28.71
C ASP A 791 -49.80 -50.45 27.82
N SER A 792 -50.18 -50.71 26.60
CA SER A 792 -51.52 -50.54 26.06
C SER A 792 -51.52 -50.40 24.55
N LYS A 793 -52.39 -51.30 24.07
CA LYS A 793 -52.79 -51.54 22.69
C LYS A 793 -53.35 -50.33 21.94
N GLU A 794 -53.24 -50.47 20.63
CA GLU A 794 -54.20 -50.00 19.57
C GLU A 794 -54.04 -48.52 19.09
N ARG A 795 -53.69 -48.27 17.88
CA ARG A 795 -54.50 -48.38 16.63
C ARG A 795 -53.67 -48.01 15.42
N ILE A 796 -53.86 -48.88 14.44
CA ILE A 796 -53.51 -48.64 13.04
C ILE A 796 -54.43 -47.60 12.43
N SER A 797 -53.90 -46.61 11.66
CA SER A 797 -54.56 -46.15 10.46
C SER A 797 -53.56 -45.51 9.49
N THR A 798 -53.55 -46.07 8.31
CA THR A 798 -53.08 -45.59 7.03
C THR A 798 -53.58 -44.22 6.69
N HIS A 799 -52.67 -43.29 6.28
CA HIS A 799 -52.73 -42.69 4.93
C HIS A 799 -51.40 -41.97 4.63
#